data_dfc5bb6f4b5712e575e3b7a45d352c01
#
_entry.id   dfc5bb6f4b5712e575e3b7a45d352c01
#
_cell.length_a   1.000
_cell.length_b   1.000
_cell.length_c   1.000
_cell.angle_alpha   90.00
_cell.angle_beta   90.00
_cell.angle_gamma   90.00
#
_symmetry.space_group_name_H-M   'P 1'
#
loop_
_entity.id
_entity.type
_entity.pdbx_description
1 polymer ?
#
loop_
_entity_poly.entity_id
_entity_poly.type
_entity_poly.pdbx_seq_one_letter_code
_entity_poly.pdbx_strand_id
1 'polypeptide(L)'
;MTTADVLIVGAGASGAVAARRFSDAGMSVVVLEQGDWTAPHQYPGSALEAELLAGGRWSASPNVRGWAADYPIDTTRSDLGALNFNGVGGATVLYNGHWLRMLPDDFRVRTVDGVADDWPLTYAELQTFYDAVDRQFGVSGLGGNPRYPPGADPPFPPLPIGALGTRVARAHAELGWHWWPATNAILPATACGRRPCIQQGTCGTGCTEGAKGSTDVTHWRDLVRRGVRLVTGARVQRIAVDRAGLACGAEWVDHSGAGQFQAADVVVLACNGIGTPRLLLASATTAHPDGLANSSGLVGTRLMLHPIAGVTGVFEGTDAGAWRAHNGALIHSMEFAGSDASRGFLRGATWALGSAGGPLRAAFAPDGVGAWGLAHHGHVAGRLGRTAYWTLICEDLPEAANRVVLSRTLVDSNGMPAAEVHYRRSANTEAMLAWHTERAMESLRAAGAVAVEAVTHPANGHLMGTARMGVDPARSVVDPWGRCHDVPNLVIVDGSVFVTAGSANPTSTIAALALRAADHLVRHRRDVPRAAHHGSVMPPHRRTPRPAVQTTPRTTTAAAVPTFHLTEADRRHLGRIADMLIPASPTMPAAGDVGVPGHLVDRYLAARPDLVAGLVDTLRRTAGQAVEQMDDEARRVLRHAVAGAYYLSPEVARRLRYRADPLPPVRPDTYPAYVAEGLLDQVLAR
;
A
#
# COMPACT_ATOMS: atom_id res chain seq x y z
N MET A 1 32.75 -8.87 12.51
CA MET A 1 31.34 -9.32 12.49
C MET A 1 31.31 -10.74 11.96
N THR A 2 30.42 -11.59 12.49
CA THR A 2 30.27 -12.97 12.00
C THR A 2 29.55 -12.95 10.64
N THR A 3 30.02 -13.78 9.71
CA THR A 3 29.37 -14.00 8.42
C THR A 3 28.03 -14.74 8.64
N ALA A 4 26.96 -14.26 8.01
CA ALA A 4 25.67 -14.93 8.04
C ALA A 4 25.54 -15.89 6.83
N ASP A 5 24.78 -16.97 6.97
CA ASP A 5 24.43 -17.80 5.80
C ASP A 5 23.61 -16.96 4.81
N VAL A 6 22.68 -16.14 5.32
CA VAL A 6 21.81 -15.29 4.49
C VAL A 6 21.69 -13.87 5.08
N LEU A 7 21.93 -12.88 4.26
CA LEU A 7 21.60 -11.48 4.51
C LEU A 7 20.37 -11.09 3.69
N ILE A 8 19.32 -10.60 4.35
CA ILE A 8 18.12 -10.07 3.69
C ILE A 8 18.09 -8.56 3.81
N VAL A 9 17.86 -7.85 2.72
CA VAL A 9 17.67 -6.41 2.71
C VAL A 9 16.19 -6.10 2.54
N GLY A 10 15.59 -5.56 3.62
CA GLY A 10 14.17 -5.24 3.71
C GLY A 10 13.35 -6.23 4.54
N ALA A 11 12.60 -5.71 5.52
CA ALA A 11 11.73 -6.46 6.41
C ALA A 11 10.25 -6.38 6.02
N GLY A 12 9.94 -6.29 4.71
CA GLY A 12 8.60 -6.30 4.16
C GLY A 12 8.00 -7.69 4.05
N ALA A 13 6.97 -7.85 3.20
CA ALA A 13 6.26 -9.12 2.99
C ALA A 13 7.20 -10.25 2.54
N SER A 14 7.94 -10.04 1.47
CA SER A 14 8.82 -11.04 0.88
C SER A 14 10.01 -11.38 1.77
N GLY A 15 10.64 -10.36 2.38
CA GLY A 15 11.76 -10.56 3.32
C GLY A 15 11.36 -11.38 4.53
N ALA A 16 10.16 -11.18 5.07
CA ALA A 16 9.64 -11.93 6.22
C ALA A 16 9.38 -13.41 5.87
N VAL A 17 8.75 -13.67 4.72
CA VAL A 17 8.47 -15.03 4.24
C VAL A 17 9.76 -15.79 3.93
N ALA A 18 10.73 -15.14 3.26
CA ALA A 18 12.04 -15.73 2.99
C ALA A 18 12.82 -16.00 4.29
N ALA A 19 12.86 -15.04 5.22
CA ALA A 19 13.50 -15.19 6.53
C ALA A 19 12.94 -16.39 7.32
N ARG A 20 11.61 -16.58 7.27
CA ARG A 20 10.96 -17.73 7.91
C ARG A 20 11.46 -19.03 7.32
N ARG A 21 11.47 -19.16 5.99
CA ARG A 21 11.89 -20.40 5.33
C ARG A 21 13.36 -20.72 5.60
N PHE A 22 14.25 -19.73 5.62
CA PHE A 22 15.66 -19.92 5.95
C PHE A 22 15.85 -20.28 7.43
N SER A 23 15.16 -19.61 8.34
CA SER A 23 15.18 -19.93 9.78
C SER A 23 14.67 -21.33 10.05
N ASP A 24 13.57 -21.76 9.39
CA ASP A 24 13.03 -23.12 9.50
C ASP A 24 14.02 -24.19 9.00
N ALA A 25 14.97 -23.82 8.13
CA ALA A 25 16.05 -24.66 7.64
C ALA A 25 17.34 -24.62 8.51
N GLY A 26 17.31 -23.90 9.62
CA GLY A 26 18.44 -23.77 10.56
C GLY A 26 19.58 -22.89 10.05
N MET A 27 19.33 -22.04 9.06
CA MET A 27 20.33 -21.08 8.53
C MET A 27 20.42 -19.85 9.43
N SER A 28 21.62 -19.29 9.58
CA SER A 28 21.83 -18.02 10.25
C SER A 28 21.36 -16.86 9.34
N VAL A 29 20.38 -16.09 9.82
CA VAL A 29 19.74 -15.03 9.04
C VAL A 29 19.96 -13.68 9.71
N VAL A 30 20.47 -12.71 8.93
CA VAL A 30 20.52 -11.29 9.31
C VAL A 30 19.62 -10.51 8.35
N VAL A 31 18.82 -9.60 8.90
CA VAL A 31 17.92 -8.74 8.12
C VAL A 31 18.22 -7.29 8.44
N LEU A 32 18.42 -6.49 7.40
CA LEU A 32 18.62 -5.04 7.49
C LEU A 32 17.37 -4.31 7.02
N GLU A 33 16.74 -3.55 7.92
CA GLU A 33 15.56 -2.73 7.64
C GLU A 33 15.87 -1.26 7.95
N GLN A 34 15.59 -0.38 7.00
CA GLN A 34 15.93 1.04 7.15
C GLN A 34 15.01 1.78 8.14
N GLY A 35 13.78 1.31 8.33
CA GLY A 35 12.85 1.88 9.29
C GLY A 35 12.78 1.13 10.61
N ASP A 36 11.95 1.65 11.51
CA ASP A 36 11.77 1.12 12.84
C ASP A 36 10.58 0.16 12.93
N TRP A 37 10.45 -0.50 14.06
CA TRP A 37 9.32 -1.33 14.41
C TRP A 37 8.27 -0.53 15.14
N THR A 38 7.09 -0.39 14.54
CA THR A 38 5.95 0.27 15.19
C THR A 38 5.15 -0.75 16.01
N ALA A 39 4.93 -0.46 17.29
CA ALA A 39 4.06 -1.29 18.11
C ALA A 39 2.58 -1.05 17.78
N PRO A 40 1.70 -2.07 17.82
CA PRO A 40 0.29 -1.94 17.43
C PRO A 40 -0.49 -0.82 18.12
N HIS A 41 -0.18 -0.52 19.38
CA HIS A 41 -0.83 0.56 20.13
C HIS A 41 -0.45 1.98 19.64
N GLN A 42 0.58 2.10 18.78
CA GLN A 42 1.01 3.37 18.19
C GLN A 42 0.25 3.69 16.89
N TYR A 43 -0.49 2.73 16.33
CA TYR A 43 -1.33 2.97 15.17
C TYR A 43 -2.55 3.82 15.55
N PRO A 44 -3.09 4.61 14.62
CA PRO A 44 -4.25 5.48 14.90
C PRO A 44 -5.48 4.76 15.45
N GLY A 45 -5.74 3.53 14.98
CA GLY A 45 -6.85 2.70 15.45
C GLY A 45 -8.19 3.41 15.38
N SER A 46 -8.92 3.47 16.52
CA SER A 46 -10.22 4.12 16.66
C SER A 46 -10.13 5.61 17.00
N ALA A 47 -8.95 6.22 17.07
CA ALA A 47 -8.81 7.64 17.35
C ALA A 47 -9.57 8.50 16.34
N LEU A 48 -10.17 9.60 16.79
CA LEU A 48 -10.90 10.53 15.91
C LEU A 48 -9.96 11.18 14.88
N GLU A 49 -8.68 11.30 15.22
CA GLU A 49 -7.61 11.81 14.35
C GLU A 49 -7.23 10.86 13.19
N ALA A 50 -7.75 9.65 13.14
CA ALA A 50 -7.26 8.62 12.20
C ALA A 50 -7.33 9.05 10.73
N GLU A 51 -8.39 9.75 10.31
CA GLU A 51 -8.49 10.26 8.93
C GLU A 51 -7.45 11.37 8.64
N LEU A 52 -7.18 12.24 9.59
CA LEU A 52 -6.16 13.28 9.49
C LEU A 52 -4.76 12.67 9.43
N LEU A 53 -4.49 11.72 10.31
CA LEU A 53 -3.21 11.03 10.40
C LEU A 53 -2.91 10.21 9.13
N ALA A 54 -3.92 9.65 8.47
CA ALA A 54 -3.78 8.96 7.18
C ALA A 54 -3.32 9.90 6.06
N GLY A 55 -3.70 11.17 6.11
CA GLY A 55 -3.24 12.21 5.17
C GLY A 55 -1.90 12.86 5.52
N GLY A 56 -1.28 12.51 6.64
CA GLY A 56 -0.05 13.08 7.16
C GLY A 56 0.95 12.00 7.63
N ARG A 57 1.14 11.93 8.95
CA ARG A 57 2.15 11.03 9.57
C ARG A 57 2.01 9.55 9.18
N TRP A 58 0.81 9.07 8.87
CA TRP A 58 0.53 7.69 8.45
C TRP A 58 0.17 7.59 6.97
N SER A 59 0.55 8.59 6.18
CA SER A 59 0.39 8.53 4.73
C SER A 59 1.19 7.36 4.13
N ALA A 60 0.60 6.69 3.16
CA ALA A 60 1.31 5.67 2.39
C ALA A 60 2.37 6.27 1.45
N SER A 61 2.32 7.60 1.16
CA SER A 61 3.35 8.30 0.41
C SER A 61 4.54 8.64 1.31
N PRO A 62 5.76 8.17 1.02
CA PRO A 62 6.95 8.53 1.79
C PRO A 62 7.26 10.02 1.69
N ASN A 63 6.95 10.67 0.56
CA ASN A 63 7.15 12.09 0.36
C ASN A 63 6.24 12.97 1.23
N VAL A 64 5.04 12.45 1.61
CA VAL A 64 4.10 13.11 2.54
C VAL A 64 4.43 12.76 3.98
N ARG A 65 4.70 11.49 4.27
CA ARG A 65 5.01 11.00 5.63
C ARG A 65 6.30 11.59 6.16
N GLY A 66 7.38 11.63 5.35
CA GLY A 66 8.62 12.31 5.63
C GLY A 66 9.37 11.84 6.88
N TRP A 67 9.29 10.55 7.24
CA TRP A 67 10.03 9.99 8.36
C TRP A 67 11.54 9.92 8.04
N ALA A 68 12.39 9.89 9.06
CA ALA A 68 13.84 9.74 8.88
C ALA A 68 14.21 8.46 8.09
N ALA A 69 13.43 7.41 8.20
CA ALA A 69 13.58 6.18 7.44
C ALA A 69 13.15 6.30 5.98
N ASP A 70 12.33 7.30 5.63
CA ASP A 70 11.89 7.50 4.26
C ASP A 70 13.01 8.05 3.39
N TYR A 71 12.98 7.70 2.12
CA TYR A 71 13.76 8.35 1.09
C TYR A 71 12.81 9.01 0.10
N PRO A 72 13.20 10.14 -0.49
CA PRO A 72 12.35 10.80 -1.46
C PRO A 72 12.23 9.95 -2.73
N ILE A 73 11.04 9.94 -3.34
CA ILE A 73 10.79 9.34 -4.64
C ILE A 73 10.41 10.48 -5.59
N ASP A 74 11.24 10.74 -6.59
CA ASP A 74 10.94 11.73 -7.60
C ASP A 74 9.93 11.18 -8.60
N THR A 75 8.73 11.75 -8.59
CA THR A 75 7.62 11.39 -9.48
C THR A 75 7.25 12.52 -10.45
N THR A 76 8.15 13.49 -10.67
CA THR A 76 7.91 14.64 -11.57
C THR A 76 7.71 14.22 -13.03
N ARG A 77 8.19 13.01 -13.39
CA ARG A 77 8.03 12.39 -14.72
C ARG A 77 7.05 11.22 -14.71
N SER A 78 6.16 11.16 -13.73
CA SER A 78 5.23 10.06 -13.55
C SER A 78 3.79 10.55 -13.49
N ASP A 79 2.89 9.86 -14.19
CA ASP A 79 1.44 10.10 -14.10
C ASP A 79 0.87 9.64 -12.75
N LEU A 80 1.58 8.74 -12.05
CA LEU A 80 1.17 8.20 -10.75
C LEU A 80 2.27 8.39 -9.71
N GLY A 81 1.87 8.77 -8.50
CA GLY A 81 2.73 8.73 -7.33
C GLY A 81 3.01 7.29 -6.89
N ALA A 82 4.17 7.07 -6.27
CA ALA A 82 4.55 5.79 -5.70
C ALA A 82 4.31 5.76 -4.20
N LEU A 83 3.63 4.70 -3.72
CA LEU A 83 3.34 4.49 -2.32
C LEU A 83 4.20 3.35 -1.78
N ASN A 84 4.82 3.55 -0.63
CA ASN A 84 5.52 2.50 0.11
C ASN A 84 5.54 2.79 1.62
N PHE A 85 6.03 1.84 2.40
CA PHE A 85 6.27 2.03 3.83
C PHE A 85 7.65 1.47 4.20
N ASN A 86 8.46 2.30 4.84
CA ASN A 86 9.79 1.97 5.32
C ASN A 86 9.73 1.69 6.83
N GLY A 87 9.78 0.43 7.19
CA GLY A 87 9.69 -0.08 8.56
C GLY A 87 9.41 -1.56 8.59
N VAL A 88 9.53 -2.16 9.77
CA VAL A 88 9.27 -3.59 9.97
C VAL A 88 7.83 -3.91 9.62
N GLY A 89 7.64 -4.82 8.67
CA GLY A 89 6.36 -5.13 8.07
C GLY A 89 6.20 -4.59 6.64
N GLY A 90 7.01 -3.59 6.26
CA GLY A 90 6.94 -2.96 4.92
C GLY A 90 5.53 -2.49 4.58
N ALA A 91 5.20 -2.42 3.30
CA ALA A 91 3.90 -1.95 2.84
C ALA A 91 2.69 -2.72 3.41
N THR A 92 2.88 -3.94 3.98
CA THR A 92 1.79 -4.66 4.66
C THR A 92 1.28 -3.96 5.93
N VAL A 93 2.03 -3.02 6.49
CA VAL A 93 1.58 -2.17 7.61
C VAL A 93 0.46 -1.22 7.16
N LEU A 94 0.55 -0.67 5.94
CA LEU A 94 -0.40 0.33 5.42
C LEU A 94 -1.35 -0.21 4.34
N TYR A 95 -1.23 -1.47 3.90
CA TYR A 95 -2.18 -2.05 2.94
C TYR A 95 -3.53 -2.36 3.61
N ASN A 96 -4.57 -2.53 2.79
CA ASN A 96 -5.92 -2.81 3.30
C ASN A 96 -6.20 -4.29 3.58
N GLY A 97 -5.24 -5.18 3.29
CA GLY A 97 -5.38 -6.61 3.54
C GLY A 97 -6.06 -7.39 2.42
N HIS A 98 -6.31 -6.78 1.24
CA HIS A 98 -6.79 -7.53 0.07
C HIS A 98 -5.79 -8.64 -0.27
N TRP A 99 -6.30 -9.85 -0.52
CA TRP A 99 -5.44 -11.01 -0.70
C TRP A 99 -5.88 -11.86 -1.88
N LEU A 100 -5.68 -11.33 -3.08
CA LEU A 100 -6.01 -12.00 -4.33
C LEU A 100 -4.80 -12.76 -4.87
N ARG A 101 -5.04 -13.88 -5.53
CA ARG A 101 -4.05 -14.57 -6.37
C ARG A 101 -4.17 -14.06 -7.81
N MET A 102 -3.08 -14.07 -8.56
CA MET A 102 -3.15 -13.88 -10.01
C MET A 102 -3.96 -15.02 -10.65
N LEU A 103 -4.65 -14.73 -11.75
CA LEU A 103 -5.37 -15.74 -12.53
C LEU A 103 -4.39 -16.60 -13.34
N PRO A 104 -4.73 -17.84 -13.70
CA PRO A 104 -3.86 -18.69 -14.52
C PRO A 104 -3.36 -18.02 -15.82
N ASP A 105 -4.23 -17.28 -16.50
CA ASP A 105 -3.91 -16.59 -17.75
C ASP A 105 -2.95 -15.40 -17.57
N ASP A 106 -2.83 -14.85 -16.37
CA ASP A 106 -1.88 -13.78 -16.05
C ASP A 106 -0.41 -14.27 -16.18
N PHE A 107 -0.18 -15.58 -16.10
CA PHE A 107 1.12 -16.19 -16.31
C PHE A 107 1.43 -16.46 -17.79
N ARG A 108 0.46 -16.28 -18.69
CA ARG A 108 0.50 -16.66 -20.09
C ARG A 108 0.11 -15.54 -21.05
N VAL A 109 0.40 -14.30 -20.69
CA VAL A 109 -0.05 -13.12 -21.44
C VAL A 109 0.44 -13.10 -22.87
N ARG A 110 1.68 -13.53 -23.14
CA ARG A 110 2.20 -13.64 -24.50
C ARG A 110 1.44 -14.68 -25.32
N THR A 111 1.17 -15.83 -24.73
CA THR A 111 0.44 -16.92 -25.39
C THR A 111 -1.02 -16.55 -25.64
N VAL A 112 -1.67 -15.89 -24.66
CA VAL A 112 -3.12 -15.60 -24.70
C VAL A 112 -3.41 -14.36 -25.55
N ASP A 113 -2.64 -13.28 -25.37
CA ASP A 113 -2.95 -11.96 -25.90
C ASP A 113 -1.92 -11.45 -26.92
N GLY A 114 -0.83 -12.17 -27.15
CA GLY A 114 0.20 -11.81 -28.12
C GLY A 114 1.12 -10.66 -27.71
N VAL A 115 0.99 -10.12 -26.49
CA VAL A 115 1.78 -9.01 -25.95
C VAL A 115 2.58 -9.43 -24.73
N ALA A 116 3.53 -8.61 -24.30
CA ALA A 116 4.42 -8.86 -23.17
C ALA A 116 5.20 -10.18 -23.32
N ASP A 117 5.41 -10.92 -22.24
CA ASP A 117 6.04 -12.24 -22.20
C ASP A 117 5.26 -13.17 -21.26
N ASP A 118 5.36 -14.48 -21.47
CA ASP A 118 4.88 -15.48 -20.53
C ASP A 118 5.84 -15.55 -19.33
N TRP A 119 5.30 -15.85 -18.17
CA TRP A 119 6.13 -16.16 -16.99
C TRP A 119 6.88 -17.49 -17.21
N PRO A 120 8.10 -17.64 -16.68
CA PRO A 120 8.83 -18.92 -16.74
C PRO A 120 8.31 -19.94 -15.71
N LEU A 121 7.10 -19.79 -15.25
CA LEU A 121 6.37 -20.67 -14.33
C LEU A 121 4.86 -20.52 -14.56
N THR A 122 4.10 -21.50 -14.09
CA THR A 122 2.65 -21.57 -14.23
C THR A 122 1.95 -21.30 -12.87
N TYR A 123 0.64 -21.03 -12.92
CA TYR A 123 -0.20 -20.97 -11.72
C TYR A 123 -0.11 -22.26 -10.90
N ALA A 124 -0.17 -23.43 -11.57
CA ALA A 124 -0.14 -24.73 -10.89
C ALA A 124 1.16 -24.96 -10.09
N GLU A 125 2.31 -24.51 -10.61
CA GLU A 125 3.59 -24.57 -9.88
C GLU A 125 3.63 -23.64 -8.67
N LEU A 126 2.84 -22.56 -8.67
CA LEU A 126 2.80 -21.60 -7.58
C LEU A 126 1.69 -21.90 -6.57
N GLN A 127 0.69 -22.71 -6.91
CA GLN A 127 -0.52 -22.96 -6.10
C GLN A 127 -0.21 -23.43 -4.69
N THR A 128 0.71 -24.38 -4.52
CA THR A 128 1.08 -24.90 -3.18
C THR A 128 1.75 -23.83 -2.31
N PHE A 129 2.47 -22.89 -2.93
CA PHE A 129 3.08 -21.77 -2.23
C PHE A 129 2.04 -20.72 -1.86
N TYR A 130 1.03 -20.45 -2.69
CA TYR A 130 -0.12 -19.65 -2.34
C TYR A 130 -0.84 -20.21 -1.11
N ASP A 131 -1.15 -21.51 -1.10
CA ASP A 131 -1.81 -22.18 0.04
C ASP A 131 -0.99 -22.08 1.32
N ALA A 132 0.34 -22.14 1.20
CA ALA A 132 1.23 -22.02 2.36
C ALA A 132 1.26 -20.59 2.92
N VAL A 133 1.34 -19.57 2.07
CA VAL A 133 1.34 -18.17 2.54
C VAL A 133 -0.03 -17.71 3.03
N ASP A 134 -1.13 -18.24 2.49
CA ASP A 134 -2.48 -17.97 3.01
C ASP A 134 -2.58 -18.38 4.49
N ARG A 135 -2.02 -19.54 4.86
CA ARG A 135 -1.93 -19.97 6.27
C ARG A 135 -1.04 -19.08 7.11
N GLN A 136 0.10 -18.62 6.56
CA GLN A 136 1.03 -17.76 7.29
C GLN A 136 0.44 -16.38 7.60
N PHE A 137 -0.35 -15.83 6.67
CA PHE A 137 -0.96 -14.51 6.83
C PHE A 137 -2.31 -14.56 7.58
N GLY A 138 -2.93 -15.72 7.67
CA GLY A 138 -4.26 -15.89 8.29
C GLY A 138 -5.34 -15.33 7.38
N VAL A 139 -5.41 -15.86 6.18
CA VAL A 139 -6.34 -15.40 5.13
C VAL A 139 -7.74 -15.91 5.40
N SER A 140 -8.72 -15.02 5.26
CA SER A 140 -10.15 -15.31 5.30
C SER A 140 -10.76 -15.21 3.91
N GLY A 141 -11.73 -16.05 3.60
CA GLY A 141 -12.41 -16.07 2.31
C GLY A 141 -13.31 -17.29 2.15
N LEU A 142 -13.90 -17.42 0.97
CA LEU A 142 -14.69 -18.57 0.56
C LEU A 142 -13.95 -19.30 -0.57
N GLY A 143 -13.81 -20.62 -0.45
CA GLY A 143 -13.27 -21.48 -1.51
C GLY A 143 -14.25 -21.68 -2.66
N GLY A 144 -13.80 -22.34 -3.74
CA GLY A 144 -14.68 -22.72 -4.86
C GLY A 144 -14.99 -21.60 -5.85
N ASN A 145 -14.24 -20.46 -5.83
CA ASN A 145 -14.40 -19.42 -6.84
C ASN A 145 -14.08 -19.98 -8.24
N PRO A 146 -15.04 -19.96 -9.21
CA PRO A 146 -14.87 -20.59 -10.51
C PRO A 146 -13.80 -19.93 -11.40
N ARG A 147 -13.31 -18.74 -11.03
CA ARG A 147 -12.21 -18.07 -11.74
C ARG A 147 -10.83 -18.68 -11.46
N TYR A 148 -10.73 -19.56 -10.46
CA TYR A 148 -9.51 -20.27 -10.10
C TYR A 148 -9.65 -21.79 -10.32
N PRO A 149 -8.55 -22.49 -10.61
CA PRO A 149 -8.55 -23.95 -10.55
C PRO A 149 -8.92 -24.45 -9.16
N PRO A 150 -9.46 -25.68 -9.04
CA PRO A 150 -9.70 -26.30 -7.73
C PRO A 150 -8.43 -26.27 -6.86
N GLY A 151 -8.58 -25.92 -5.58
CA GLY A 151 -7.46 -25.75 -4.64
C GLY A 151 -7.92 -25.84 -3.20
N ALA A 152 -7.02 -25.55 -2.26
CA ALA A 152 -7.36 -25.51 -0.85
C ALA A 152 -8.22 -24.27 -0.55
N ASP A 153 -9.18 -24.46 0.36
CA ASP A 153 -9.96 -23.34 0.90
C ASP A 153 -9.06 -22.39 1.71
N PRO A 154 -9.42 -21.08 1.77
CA PRO A 154 -8.79 -20.17 2.70
C PRO A 154 -8.86 -20.70 4.14
N PRO A 155 -7.82 -20.48 4.97
CA PRO A 155 -7.75 -21.05 6.32
C PRO A 155 -8.84 -20.57 7.28
N PHE A 156 -9.49 -19.45 6.97
CA PHE A 156 -10.59 -18.89 7.76
C PHE A 156 -11.80 -18.54 6.89
N PRO A 157 -13.02 -18.63 7.45
CA PRO A 157 -14.24 -18.26 6.74
C PRO A 157 -14.21 -16.77 6.33
N PRO A 158 -15.05 -16.37 5.34
CA PRO A 158 -15.09 -15.01 4.86
C PRO A 158 -15.51 -14.01 5.95
N LEU A 159 -15.04 -12.78 5.82
CA LEU A 159 -15.56 -11.67 6.62
C LEU A 159 -16.97 -11.30 6.15
N PRO A 160 -17.84 -10.76 7.03
CA PRO A 160 -19.17 -10.32 6.65
C PRO A 160 -19.11 -9.27 5.52
N ILE A 161 -19.89 -9.46 4.46
CA ILE A 161 -19.99 -8.50 3.35
C ILE A 161 -20.92 -7.31 3.67
N GLY A 162 -21.72 -7.41 4.74
CA GLY A 162 -22.63 -6.38 5.21
C GLY A 162 -23.77 -6.06 4.23
N ALA A 163 -24.65 -5.15 4.62
CA ALA A 163 -25.83 -4.79 3.81
C ALA A 163 -25.47 -4.21 2.43
N LEU A 164 -24.44 -3.37 2.36
CA LEU A 164 -23.97 -2.77 1.09
C LEU A 164 -23.39 -3.84 0.16
N GLY A 165 -22.54 -4.73 0.70
CA GLY A 165 -21.99 -5.84 -0.08
C GLY A 165 -23.09 -6.76 -0.61
N THR A 166 -24.11 -7.09 0.20
CA THR A 166 -25.25 -7.92 -0.21
C THR A 166 -26.08 -7.25 -1.31
N ARG A 167 -26.33 -5.94 -1.23
CA ARG A 167 -27.04 -5.19 -2.30
C ARG A 167 -26.32 -5.27 -3.63
N VAL A 168 -25.00 -5.03 -3.62
CA VAL A 168 -24.19 -5.08 -4.84
C VAL A 168 -24.04 -6.51 -5.37
N ALA A 169 -23.93 -7.50 -4.48
CA ALA A 169 -23.89 -8.92 -4.86
C ALA A 169 -25.18 -9.35 -5.58
N ARG A 170 -26.35 -8.96 -5.06
CA ARG A 170 -27.66 -9.22 -5.72
C ARG A 170 -27.73 -8.55 -7.10
N ALA A 171 -27.32 -7.29 -7.21
CA ALA A 171 -27.29 -6.61 -8.50
C ALA A 171 -26.36 -7.31 -9.51
N HIS A 172 -25.20 -7.80 -9.07
CA HIS A 172 -24.33 -8.59 -9.95
C HIS A 172 -24.96 -9.91 -10.37
N ALA A 173 -25.67 -10.61 -9.45
CA ALA A 173 -26.40 -11.81 -9.79
C ALA A 173 -27.50 -11.53 -10.84
N GLU A 174 -28.26 -10.42 -10.70
CA GLU A 174 -29.29 -9.99 -11.66
C GLU A 174 -28.70 -9.60 -13.02
N LEU A 175 -27.53 -8.91 -13.04
CA LEU A 175 -26.80 -8.57 -14.26
C LEU A 175 -26.15 -9.79 -14.92
N GLY A 176 -26.12 -10.92 -14.21
CA GLY A 176 -25.36 -12.08 -14.62
C GLY A 176 -23.86 -11.88 -14.58
N TRP A 177 -23.33 -11.00 -13.73
CA TRP A 177 -21.90 -10.74 -13.57
C TRP A 177 -21.30 -11.56 -12.41
N HIS A 178 -20.02 -11.90 -12.56
CA HIS A 178 -19.26 -12.56 -11.50
C HIS A 178 -19.18 -11.67 -10.26
N TRP A 179 -19.41 -12.27 -9.10
CA TRP A 179 -19.06 -11.73 -7.81
C TRP A 179 -18.64 -12.86 -6.86
N TRP A 180 -17.82 -12.58 -5.88
CA TRP A 180 -17.38 -13.53 -4.87
C TRP A 180 -17.09 -12.83 -3.56
N PRO A 181 -17.37 -13.46 -2.38
CA PRO A 181 -16.94 -12.94 -1.10
C PRO A 181 -15.43 -12.71 -1.10
N ALA A 182 -15.01 -11.54 -0.67
CA ALA A 182 -13.61 -11.16 -0.84
C ALA A 182 -12.66 -12.00 0.02
N THR A 183 -11.52 -12.32 -0.56
CA THR A 183 -10.39 -12.94 0.14
C THR A 183 -9.54 -11.84 0.76
N ASN A 184 -9.33 -11.89 2.08
CA ASN A 184 -8.60 -10.87 2.84
C ASN A 184 -7.61 -11.51 3.81
N ALA A 185 -6.42 -10.95 3.95
CA ALA A 185 -5.49 -11.30 5.03
C ALA A 185 -5.92 -10.61 6.34
N ILE A 186 -7.10 -10.94 6.85
CA ILE A 186 -7.71 -10.37 8.06
C ILE A 186 -8.40 -11.47 8.84
N LEU A 187 -8.08 -11.61 10.12
CA LEU A 187 -8.65 -12.65 10.98
C LEU A 187 -10.10 -12.33 11.40
N PRO A 188 -11.05 -13.23 11.17
CA PRO A 188 -12.42 -13.13 11.68
C PRO A 188 -12.55 -13.67 13.12
N ALA A 189 -11.55 -14.38 13.64
CA ALA A 189 -11.54 -14.99 14.96
C ALA A 189 -10.14 -14.91 15.57
N THR A 190 -10.02 -15.12 16.90
CA THR A 190 -8.73 -15.21 17.58
C THR A 190 -7.94 -16.41 17.06
N ALA A 191 -6.78 -16.18 16.49
CA ALA A 191 -5.90 -17.23 16.00
C ALA A 191 -4.45 -16.76 15.95
N CYS A 192 -3.50 -17.71 16.05
CA CYS A 192 -2.06 -17.44 15.93
C CYS A 192 -1.56 -16.31 16.86
N GLY A 193 -2.13 -16.18 18.06
CA GLY A 193 -1.79 -15.14 19.03
C GLY A 193 -2.24 -13.71 18.64
N ARG A 194 -3.13 -13.57 17.66
CA ARG A 194 -3.71 -12.30 17.20
C ARG A 194 -5.19 -12.23 17.52
N ARG A 195 -5.70 -11.02 17.74
CA ARG A 195 -7.13 -10.77 18.01
C ARG A 195 -7.93 -10.70 16.72
N PRO A 196 -9.26 -10.91 16.74
CA PRO A 196 -10.11 -10.76 15.57
C PRO A 196 -10.26 -9.31 15.16
N CYS A 197 -10.71 -9.09 13.93
CA CYS A 197 -11.08 -7.77 13.42
C CYS A 197 -12.26 -7.20 14.22
N ILE A 198 -12.15 -5.93 14.61
CA ILE A 198 -13.23 -5.17 15.24
C ILE A 198 -13.80 -4.09 14.32
N GLN A 199 -13.58 -4.18 13.04
CA GLN A 199 -14.16 -3.34 11.99
C GLN A 199 -13.94 -1.82 12.17
N GLN A 200 -12.74 -1.43 12.59
CA GLN A 200 -12.39 -0.01 12.81
C GLN A 200 -12.34 0.85 11.55
N GLY A 201 -12.23 0.22 10.35
CA GLY A 201 -12.10 0.94 9.09
C GLY A 201 -10.77 1.68 8.89
N THR A 202 -9.70 1.32 9.63
CA THR A 202 -8.40 2.00 9.60
C THR A 202 -7.25 1.10 9.16
N CYS A 203 -7.53 0.04 8.39
CA CYS A 203 -6.49 -0.90 7.94
C CYS A 203 -5.33 -0.23 7.23
N GLY A 204 -5.59 0.83 6.45
CA GLY A 204 -4.59 1.61 5.72
C GLY A 204 -3.64 2.45 6.58
N THR A 205 -3.80 2.47 7.90
CA THR A 205 -2.91 3.17 8.84
C THR A 205 -2.33 2.25 9.92
N GLY A 206 -2.36 0.94 9.69
CA GLY A 206 -1.96 -0.08 10.67
C GLY A 206 -3.17 -0.71 11.37
N CYS A 207 -2.94 -1.75 12.18
CA CYS A 207 -4.00 -2.47 12.87
C CYS A 207 -3.66 -2.64 14.35
N THR A 208 -4.39 -1.97 15.24
CA THR A 208 -4.19 -2.04 16.70
C THR A 208 -4.45 -3.42 17.28
N GLU A 209 -5.36 -4.19 16.65
CA GLU A 209 -5.72 -5.54 17.09
C GLU A 209 -4.74 -6.62 16.57
N GLY A 210 -3.92 -6.29 15.56
CA GLY A 210 -3.11 -7.30 14.88
C GLY A 210 -3.94 -8.28 14.03
N ALA A 211 -5.23 -8.01 13.83
CA ALA A 211 -6.12 -8.85 13.02
C ALA A 211 -5.69 -8.89 11.55
N LYS A 212 -5.27 -7.72 11.01
CA LYS A 212 -4.73 -7.64 9.66
C LYS A 212 -3.37 -8.34 9.58
N GLY A 213 -3.18 -9.17 8.57
CA GLY A 213 -1.99 -9.99 8.35
C GLY A 213 -0.80 -9.19 7.83
N SER A 214 -0.35 -8.17 8.56
CA SER A 214 0.92 -7.49 8.27
C SER A 214 2.10 -8.24 8.89
N THR A 215 3.25 -8.26 8.23
CA THR A 215 4.37 -9.12 8.63
C THR A 215 5.06 -8.71 9.92
N ASP A 216 4.87 -7.48 10.40
CA ASP A 216 5.26 -7.04 11.75
C ASP A 216 4.61 -7.87 12.86
N VAL A 217 3.39 -8.39 12.63
CA VAL A 217 2.66 -9.22 13.60
C VAL A 217 2.60 -10.70 13.24
N THR A 218 2.62 -11.05 11.93
CA THR A 218 2.51 -12.46 11.51
C THR A 218 3.83 -13.22 11.52
N HIS A 219 4.95 -12.54 11.30
CA HIS A 219 6.27 -13.16 11.11
C HIS A 219 7.33 -12.64 12.07
N TRP A 220 7.59 -11.32 12.10
CA TRP A 220 8.78 -10.77 12.73
C TRP A 220 8.87 -11.04 14.22
N ARG A 221 7.74 -10.99 14.94
CA ARG A 221 7.74 -11.30 16.38
C ARG A 221 8.23 -12.72 16.69
N ASP A 222 7.83 -13.68 15.86
CA ASP A 222 8.24 -15.07 16.01
C ASP A 222 9.69 -15.28 15.57
N LEU A 223 10.06 -14.71 14.42
CA LEU A 223 11.40 -14.84 13.85
C LEU A 223 12.49 -14.30 14.76
N VAL A 224 12.28 -13.13 15.37
CA VAL A 224 13.23 -12.56 16.34
C VAL A 224 13.36 -13.46 17.57
N ARG A 225 12.26 -14.03 18.09
CA ARG A 225 12.30 -14.99 19.21
C ARG A 225 13.06 -16.27 18.85
N ARG A 226 13.07 -16.67 17.59
CA ARG A 226 13.82 -17.83 17.07
C ARG A 226 15.27 -17.53 16.74
N GLY A 227 15.75 -16.30 16.99
CA GLY A 227 17.14 -15.91 16.81
C GLY A 227 17.47 -15.31 15.45
N VAL A 228 16.49 -15.00 14.58
CA VAL A 228 16.74 -14.18 13.39
C VAL A 228 17.16 -12.78 13.85
N ARG A 229 18.32 -12.32 13.37
CA ARG A 229 18.85 -10.99 13.71
C ARG A 229 18.22 -9.94 12.80
N LEU A 230 17.21 -9.24 13.31
CA LEU A 230 16.62 -8.07 12.64
C LEU A 230 17.29 -6.80 13.15
N VAL A 231 17.90 -6.04 12.26
CA VAL A 231 18.53 -4.73 12.54
C VAL A 231 17.67 -3.66 11.93
N THR A 232 17.07 -2.82 12.76
CA THR A 232 16.28 -1.64 12.34
C THR A 232 17.15 -0.40 12.23
N GLY A 233 16.71 0.65 11.52
CA GLY A 233 17.46 1.84 11.24
C GLY A 233 18.73 1.57 10.41
N ALA A 234 18.74 0.47 9.67
CA ALA A 234 19.87 0.01 8.87
C ALA A 234 19.59 0.24 7.39
N ARG A 235 20.02 1.38 6.87
CA ARG A 235 19.85 1.74 5.45
C ARG A 235 21.00 1.19 4.63
N VAL A 236 20.73 0.16 3.83
CA VAL A 236 21.70 -0.39 2.88
C VAL A 236 21.94 0.60 1.75
N GLN A 237 23.21 0.90 1.50
CA GLN A 237 23.64 1.82 0.45
C GLN A 237 24.22 1.12 -0.77
N ARG A 238 24.81 -0.08 -0.57
CA ARG A 238 25.45 -0.83 -1.64
C ARG A 238 25.52 -2.32 -1.30
N ILE A 239 25.36 -3.15 -2.31
CA ILE A 239 25.74 -4.57 -2.26
C ILE A 239 27.19 -4.69 -2.66
N ALA A 240 27.99 -5.30 -1.80
CA ALA A 240 29.39 -5.53 -2.05
C ALA A 240 29.59 -6.86 -2.80
N VAL A 241 30.51 -6.85 -3.76
CA VAL A 241 30.91 -8.05 -4.51
C VAL A 241 32.41 -8.29 -4.33
N ASP A 242 32.80 -9.56 -4.33
CA ASP A 242 34.21 -9.95 -4.28
C ASP A 242 34.86 -9.91 -5.69
N ARG A 243 36.12 -10.33 -5.79
CA ARG A 243 36.85 -10.33 -7.06
C ARG A 243 36.33 -11.35 -8.07
N ALA A 244 35.60 -12.36 -7.60
CA ALA A 244 34.96 -13.35 -8.45
C ALA A 244 33.56 -12.90 -8.95
N GLY A 245 33.11 -11.70 -8.57
CA GLY A 245 31.79 -11.16 -8.91
C GLY A 245 30.64 -11.70 -8.04
N LEU A 246 30.95 -12.38 -6.93
CA LEU A 246 29.95 -12.88 -5.99
C LEU A 246 29.61 -11.85 -4.92
N ALA A 247 28.33 -11.75 -4.55
CA ALA A 247 27.89 -10.90 -3.45
C ALA A 247 28.52 -11.40 -2.13
N CYS A 248 29.25 -10.53 -1.43
CA CYS A 248 29.92 -10.87 -0.17
C CYS A 248 29.31 -10.19 1.06
N GLY A 249 28.28 -9.38 0.87
CA GLY A 249 27.55 -8.68 1.94
C GLY A 249 27.00 -7.35 1.48
N ALA A 250 26.65 -6.48 2.44
CA ALA A 250 26.12 -5.16 2.18
C ALA A 250 26.78 -4.09 3.05
N GLU A 251 27.01 -2.93 2.45
CA GLU A 251 27.38 -1.69 3.13
C GLU A 251 26.10 -0.93 3.52
N TRP A 252 26.00 -0.52 4.75
CA TRP A 252 24.82 0.18 5.28
C TRP A 252 25.21 1.25 6.30
N VAL A 253 24.30 2.15 6.57
CA VAL A 253 24.45 3.17 7.62
C VAL A 253 23.40 2.93 8.70
N ASP A 254 23.80 3.14 9.95
CA ASP A 254 22.92 3.07 11.11
C ASP A 254 22.17 4.40 11.37
N HIS A 255 21.35 4.45 12.42
CA HIS A 255 20.62 5.67 12.82
C HIS A 255 21.51 6.90 13.04
N SER A 256 22.78 6.70 13.41
CA SER A 256 23.73 7.80 13.61
C SER A 256 24.39 8.26 12.30
N GLY A 257 24.14 7.56 11.20
CA GLY A 257 24.83 7.77 9.92
C GLY A 257 26.20 7.10 9.86
N ALA A 258 26.57 6.27 10.85
CA ALA A 258 27.85 5.55 10.85
C ALA A 258 27.81 4.38 9.85
N GLY A 259 28.87 4.30 9.02
CA GLY A 259 29.03 3.22 8.04
C GLY A 259 29.30 1.87 8.71
N GLN A 260 28.60 0.87 8.26
CA GLN A 260 28.64 -0.51 8.75
C GLN A 260 28.76 -1.48 7.57
N PHE A 261 29.19 -2.72 7.83
CA PHE A 261 29.22 -3.80 6.85
C PHE A 261 28.66 -5.09 7.45
N GLN A 262 27.84 -5.82 6.72
CA GLN A 262 27.39 -7.15 7.11
C GLN A 262 27.80 -8.15 6.03
N ALA A 263 28.67 -9.09 6.40
CA ALA A 263 29.08 -10.19 5.52
C ALA A 263 28.02 -11.29 5.45
N ALA A 264 27.85 -11.92 4.28
CA ALA A 264 26.98 -13.06 4.10
C ALA A 264 27.39 -13.93 2.91
N ASP A 265 27.05 -15.25 2.96
CA ASP A 265 27.25 -16.19 1.86
C ASP A 265 26.25 -15.95 0.72
N VAL A 266 25.03 -15.56 1.06
CA VAL A 266 23.93 -15.24 0.15
C VAL A 266 23.31 -13.90 0.52
N VAL A 267 23.06 -13.05 -0.48
CA VAL A 267 22.32 -11.79 -0.28
C VAL A 267 20.96 -11.87 -0.96
N VAL A 268 19.90 -11.49 -0.22
CA VAL A 268 18.52 -11.50 -0.69
C VAL A 268 17.97 -10.07 -0.68
N LEU A 269 17.49 -9.58 -1.82
CA LEU A 269 16.84 -8.27 -1.94
C LEU A 269 15.31 -8.42 -1.82
N ALA A 270 14.73 -7.62 -0.94
CA ALA A 270 13.31 -7.56 -0.63
C ALA A 270 12.84 -6.09 -0.47
N CYS A 271 13.35 -5.19 -1.36
CA CYS A 271 13.25 -3.74 -1.24
C CYS A 271 12.13 -3.14 -2.09
N ASN A 272 11.23 -3.94 -2.67
CA ASN A 272 10.14 -3.60 -3.59
C ASN A 272 10.59 -3.14 -5.00
N GLY A 273 9.61 -2.93 -5.92
CA GLY A 273 9.89 -2.58 -7.32
C GLY A 273 10.51 -1.20 -7.56
N ILE A 274 10.74 -0.40 -6.52
CA ILE A 274 11.47 0.88 -6.59
C ILE A 274 12.78 0.80 -5.83
N GLY A 275 12.77 0.27 -4.61
CA GLY A 275 13.96 0.18 -3.77
C GLY A 275 15.00 -0.80 -4.30
N THR A 276 14.59 -1.94 -4.84
CA THR A 276 15.49 -2.95 -5.42
C THR A 276 16.26 -2.39 -6.62
N PRO A 277 15.64 -1.84 -7.68
CA PRO A 277 16.43 -1.26 -8.79
C PRO A 277 17.25 -0.05 -8.33
N ARG A 278 16.74 0.80 -7.40
CA ARG A 278 17.55 1.89 -6.82
C ARG A 278 18.85 1.37 -6.20
N LEU A 279 18.76 0.30 -5.41
CA LEU A 279 19.93 -0.28 -4.74
C LEU A 279 20.88 -0.95 -5.73
N LEU A 280 20.38 -1.70 -6.71
CA LEU A 280 21.20 -2.34 -7.74
C LEU A 280 21.96 -1.30 -8.58
N LEU A 281 21.29 -0.25 -9.05
CA LEU A 281 21.89 0.83 -9.82
C LEU A 281 22.92 1.61 -8.97
N ALA A 282 22.66 1.84 -7.67
CA ALA A 282 23.60 2.47 -6.76
C ALA A 282 24.81 1.58 -6.39
N SER A 283 24.70 0.27 -6.63
CA SER A 283 25.78 -0.71 -6.38
C SER A 283 26.75 -0.85 -7.56
N ALA A 284 26.82 0.16 -8.44
CA ALA A 284 27.76 0.20 -9.55
C ALA A 284 29.22 0.07 -9.09
N THR A 285 30.02 -0.66 -9.85
CA THR A 285 31.45 -0.87 -9.65
C THR A 285 32.18 -0.75 -10.99
N THR A 286 33.53 -0.82 -10.99
CA THR A 286 34.30 -0.84 -12.25
C THR A 286 33.92 -2.04 -13.12
N ALA A 287 33.59 -3.20 -12.52
CA ALA A 287 33.15 -4.39 -13.25
C ALA A 287 31.67 -4.33 -13.67
N HIS A 288 30.86 -3.53 -12.98
CA HIS A 288 29.43 -3.34 -13.23
C HIS A 288 29.11 -1.84 -13.32
N PRO A 289 29.54 -1.14 -14.38
CA PRO A 289 29.47 0.33 -14.45
C PRO A 289 28.03 0.88 -14.50
N ASP A 290 27.09 0.10 -15.04
CA ASP A 290 25.68 0.47 -15.20
C ASP A 290 24.78 -0.04 -14.05
N GLY A 291 25.40 -0.51 -12.96
CA GLY A 291 24.69 -1.11 -11.82
C GLY A 291 24.92 -2.62 -11.70
N LEU A 292 24.75 -3.14 -10.50
CA LEU A 292 24.92 -4.56 -10.21
C LEU A 292 23.74 -5.36 -10.82
N ALA A 293 24.02 -6.56 -11.31
CA ALA A 293 23.06 -7.45 -11.98
C ALA A 293 22.37 -6.81 -13.22
N ASN A 294 23.05 -5.92 -13.93
CA ASN A 294 22.47 -5.12 -15.01
C ASN A 294 23.20 -5.27 -16.36
N SER A 295 23.82 -6.43 -16.65
CA SER A 295 24.44 -6.70 -17.95
C SER A 295 23.43 -6.66 -19.11
N SER A 296 22.18 -7.02 -18.83
CA SER A 296 21.05 -6.94 -19.78
C SER A 296 20.55 -5.50 -20.02
N GLY A 297 20.90 -4.51 -19.18
CA GLY A 297 20.33 -3.18 -19.22
C GLY A 297 18.87 -3.09 -18.76
N LEU A 298 18.33 -4.13 -18.13
CA LEU A 298 16.91 -4.24 -17.78
C LEU A 298 16.59 -3.83 -16.34
N VAL A 299 17.59 -3.67 -15.47
CA VAL A 299 17.37 -3.21 -14.11
C VAL A 299 16.71 -1.82 -14.12
N GLY A 300 15.57 -1.71 -13.45
CA GLY A 300 14.76 -0.51 -13.38
C GLY A 300 13.74 -0.36 -14.51
N THR A 301 13.83 -1.09 -15.62
CA THR A 301 12.89 -0.98 -16.76
C THR A 301 11.59 -1.76 -16.52
N ARG A 302 10.55 -1.43 -17.29
CA ARG A 302 9.24 -2.14 -17.27
C ARG A 302 8.51 -2.05 -15.94
N LEU A 303 8.61 -0.89 -15.27
CA LEU A 303 7.83 -0.62 -14.07
C LEU A 303 6.33 -0.71 -14.36
N MET A 304 5.61 -1.48 -13.54
CA MET A 304 4.16 -1.60 -13.55
C MET A 304 3.60 -1.16 -12.20
N LEU A 305 2.54 -0.34 -12.20
CA LEU A 305 1.97 0.29 -11.00
C LEU A 305 0.50 -0.05 -10.74
N HIS A 306 -0.18 -0.83 -11.57
CA HIS A 306 -1.64 -1.02 -11.55
C HIS A 306 -2.38 0.32 -11.52
N PRO A 307 -2.69 0.95 -12.65
CA PRO A 307 -3.58 2.10 -12.68
C PRO A 307 -4.91 1.74 -12.04
N ILE A 308 -5.35 2.58 -11.08
CA ILE A 308 -6.59 2.35 -10.34
C ILE A 308 -7.59 3.43 -10.71
N ALA A 309 -8.79 3.03 -11.11
CA ALA A 309 -9.98 3.87 -11.08
C ALA A 309 -10.83 3.52 -9.86
N GLY A 310 -11.65 4.46 -9.42
CA GLY A 310 -12.62 4.27 -8.35
C GLY A 310 -13.99 4.77 -8.76
N VAL A 311 -15.04 4.12 -8.27
CA VAL A 311 -16.41 4.61 -8.40
C VAL A 311 -17.11 4.49 -7.06
N THR A 312 -17.65 5.59 -6.56
CA THR A 312 -18.40 5.65 -5.30
C THR A 312 -19.89 5.70 -5.59
N GLY A 313 -20.68 4.89 -4.88
CA GLY A 313 -22.13 4.94 -4.87
C GLY A 313 -22.68 5.35 -3.51
N VAL A 314 -23.70 6.19 -3.51
CA VAL A 314 -24.46 6.60 -2.31
C VAL A 314 -25.79 5.86 -2.28
N PHE A 315 -26.15 5.30 -1.13
CA PHE A 315 -27.34 4.44 -0.99
C PHE A 315 -28.30 4.99 0.08
N GLU A 316 -29.58 5.04 -0.22
CA GLU A 316 -30.63 5.31 0.77
C GLU A 316 -31.08 4.03 1.49
N GLY A 317 -31.68 4.21 2.67
CA GLY A 317 -32.26 3.11 3.45
C GLY A 317 -31.24 2.14 4.06
N THR A 318 -29.94 2.47 4.04
CA THR A 318 -28.90 1.71 4.74
C THR A 318 -28.73 2.20 6.17
N ASP A 319 -28.42 1.27 7.08
CA ASP A 319 -28.10 1.63 8.46
C ASP A 319 -26.88 2.55 8.53
N ALA A 320 -26.97 3.64 9.29
CA ALA A 320 -25.86 4.56 9.54
C ALA A 320 -24.64 3.91 10.22
N GLY A 321 -24.72 2.65 10.58
CA GLY A 321 -23.60 1.83 11.09
C GLY A 321 -22.73 1.20 10.01
N ALA A 322 -23.01 1.36 8.71
CA ALA A 322 -22.24 0.74 7.62
C ALA A 322 -20.80 1.26 7.47
N TRP A 323 -20.40 2.33 8.17
CA TRP A 323 -18.99 2.73 8.32
C TRP A 323 -18.18 1.76 9.19
N ARG A 324 -18.85 0.91 9.98
CA ARG A 324 -18.27 -0.19 10.73
C ARG A 324 -17.99 -1.33 9.76
N ALA A 325 -16.86 -1.29 9.11
CA ALA A 325 -16.39 -2.33 8.22
C ALA A 325 -14.87 -2.45 8.33
N HIS A 326 -14.34 -3.57 7.87
CA HIS A 326 -12.91 -3.65 7.55
C HIS A 326 -12.64 -2.87 6.26
N ASN A 327 -11.43 -2.32 6.10
CA ASN A 327 -11.00 -1.73 4.83
C ASN A 327 -10.51 -2.79 3.82
N GLY A 328 -10.54 -4.07 4.16
CA GLY A 328 -10.48 -5.14 3.18
C GLY A 328 -11.70 -5.08 2.25
N ALA A 329 -11.66 -5.77 1.14
CA ALA A 329 -12.81 -5.84 0.26
C ALA A 329 -13.98 -6.61 0.89
N LEU A 330 -15.21 -6.20 0.60
CA LEU A 330 -16.44 -6.91 0.96
C LEU A 330 -16.67 -8.06 -0.03
N ILE A 331 -16.67 -7.72 -1.32
CA ILE A 331 -16.76 -8.67 -2.43
C ILE A 331 -15.71 -8.30 -3.50
N HIS A 332 -15.34 -9.28 -4.31
CA HIS A 332 -14.58 -9.09 -5.54
C HIS A 332 -15.44 -9.42 -6.75
N SER A 333 -15.20 -8.74 -7.87
CA SER A 333 -15.67 -9.16 -9.19
C SER A 333 -14.49 -9.32 -10.14
N MET A 334 -14.44 -10.45 -10.81
CA MET A 334 -13.47 -10.80 -11.85
C MET A 334 -14.14 -10.99 -13.21
N GLU A 335 -15.36 -10.45 -13.38
CA GLU A 335 -16.12 -10.58 -14.63
C GLU A 335 -15.30 -10.12 -15.83
N PHE A 336 -14.59 -9.02 -15.65
CA PHE A 336 -13.89 -8.33 -16.73
C PHE A 336 -12.37 -8.37 -16.56
N ALA A 337 -11.82 -9.38 -15.90
CA ALA A 337 -10.38 -9.45 -15.62
C ALA A 337 -9.52 -9.91 -16.82
N GLY A 338 -10.09 -10.66 -17.78
CA GLY A 338 -9.39 -11.11 -18.99
C GLY A 338 -9.59 -10.19 -20.19
N SER A 339 -8.86 -10.45 -21.27
CA SER A 339 -9.03 -9.79 -22.56
C SER A 339 -10.35 -10.17 -23.24
N ASP A 340 -10.93 -9.21 -23.94
CA ASP A 340 -12.10 -9.39 -24.79
C ASP A 340 -11.98 -8.41 -25.97
N ALA A 341 -11.90 -8.94 -27.17
CA ALA A 341 -11.66 -8.15 -28.40
C ALA A 341 -12.74 -7.08 -28.64
N SER A 342 -13.97 -7.28 -28.12
CA SER A 342 -15.06 -6.32 -28.27
C SER A 342 -14.89 -5.05 -27.44
N ARG A 343 -14.00 -5.03 -26.47
CA ARG A 343 -13.76 -3.89 -25.55
C ARG A 343 -12.80 -2.86 -26.11
N GLY A 344 -12.02 -3.18 -27.14
CA GLY A 344 -11.06 -2.27 -27.76
C GLY A 344 -9.76 -2.06 -26.96
N PHE A 345 -9.48 -2.86 -25.95
CA PHE A 345 -8.24 -2.92 -25.18
C PHE A 345 -7.90 -4.35 -24.76
N LEU A 346 -6.65 -4.57 -24.42
CA LEU A 346 -6.14 -5.86 -23.94
C LEU A 346 -6.15 -5.90 -22.40
N ARG A 347 -6.30 -7.11 -21.86
CA ARG A 347 -6.38 -7.41 -20.44
C ARG A 347 -7.65 -6.83 -19.82
N GLY A 348 -7.66 -6.62 -18.50
CA GLY A 348 -8.85 -6.13 -17.81
C GLY A 348 -8.58 -5.70 -16.38
N ALA A 349 -9.61 -5.75 -15.55
CA ALA A 349 -9.52 -5.35 -14.15
C ALA A 349 -10.26 -6.30 -13.22
N THR A 350 -9.72 -6.55 -12.05
CA THR A 350 -10.44 -7.09 -10.91
C THR A 350 -10.98 -5.94 -10.07
N TRP A 351 -12.21 -6.07 -9.65
CA TRP A 351 -12.89 -5.06 -8.85
C TRP A 351 -12.98 -5.49 -7.39
N ALA A 352 -12.71 -4.57 -6.48
CA ALA A 352 -12.81 -4.78 -5.05
C ALA A 352 -13.78 -3.77 -4.44
N LEU A 353 -14.91 -4.26 -3.91
CA LEU A 353 -15.90 -3.41 -3.24
C LEU A 353 -15.47 -3.12 -1.81
N GLY A 354 -15.40 -1.84 -1.45
CA GLY A 354 -15.15 -1.37 -0.09
C GLY A 354 -16.28 -0.49 0.44
N SER A 355 -16.28 -0.23 1.72
CA SER A 355 -17.11 0.80 2.33
C SER A 355 -16.29 2.08 2.51
N ALA A 356 -16.93 3.25 2.38
CA ALA A 356 -16.25 4.52 2.53
C ALA A 356 -15.93 4.86 3.99
N GLY A 357 -14.92 5.73 4.18
CA GLY A 357 -14.36 6.13 5.47
C GLY A 357 -15.28 6.98 6.35
N GLY A 358 -14.66 7.74 7.26
CA GLY A 358 -15.33 8.50 8.30
C GLY A 358 -15.94 9.85 7.84
N PRO A 359 -16.29 10.70 8.81
CA PRO A 359 -17.03 11.94 8.56
C PRO A 359 -16.23 12.99 7.78
N LEU A 360 -14.91 13.02 7.92
CA LEU A 360 -14.08 13.95 7.15
C LEU A 360 -14.12 13.63 5.67
N ARG A 361 -13.99 12.34 5.30
CA ARG A 361 -14.14 11.90 3.92
C ARG A 361 -15.55 12.17 3.38
N ALA A 362 -16.58 11.92 4.19
CA ALA A 362 -17.97 12.21 3.81
C ALA A 362 -18.22 13.71 3.56
N ALA A 363 -17.58 14.58 4.32
CA ALA A 363 -17.70 16.03 4.19
C ALA A 363 -17.16 16.58 2.85
N PHE A 364 -16.12 15.94 2.30
CA PHE A 364 -15.46 16.35 1.06
C PHE A 364 -15.84 15.53 -0.17
N ALA A 365 -16.68 14.54 -0.05
CA ALA A 365 -17.15 13.77 -1.21
C ALA A 365 -18.27 14.54 -1.94
N PRO A 366 -18.38 14.37 -3.26
CA PRO A 366 -17.53 13.53 -4.15
C PRO A 366 -16.32 14.25 -4.73
N ASP A 367 -16.42 15.56 -4.89
CA ASP A 367 -15.56 16.44 -5.70
C ASP A 367 -14.36 17.02 -4.92
N GLY A 368 -14.21 16.65 -3.65
CA GLY A 368 -13.22 17.25 -2.75
C GLY A 368 -13.61 18.67 -2.25
N VAL A 369 -14.73 19.21 -2.71
CA VAL A 369 -15.22 20.54 -2.34
C VAL A 369 -16.24 20.46 -1.20
N GLY A 370 -17.16 19.48 -1.25
CA GLY A 370 -18.20 19.26 -0.25
C GLY A 370 -19.29 20.33 -0.22
N ALA A 371 -20.31 20.13 0.63
CA ALA A 371 -21.35 21.10 0.90
C ALA A 371 -21.09 21.83 2.23
N TRP A 372 -21.39 23.11 2.29
CA TRP A 372 -21.09 24.00 3.42
C TRP A 372 -22.30 24.86 3.79
N GLY A 373 -22.23 25.51 4.97
CA GLY A 373 -23.35 26.23 5.53
C GLY A 373 -24.44 25.26 5.99
N LEU A 374 -25.69 25.67 5.86
CA LEU A 374 -26.86 24.88 6.30
C LEU A 374 -26.94 23.49 5.65
N ALA A 375 -26.39 23.31 4.44
CA ALA A 375 -26.39 22.04 3.73
C ALA A 375 -25.38 21.02 4.29
N HIS A 376 -24.38 21.44 5.07
CA HIS A 376 -23.28 20.59 5.50
C HIS A 376 -23.70 19.32 6.23
N HIS A 377 -24.56 19.49 7.24
CA HIS A 377 -25.00 18.35 8.08
C HIS A 377 -25.81 17.32 7.28
N GLY A 378 -26.70 17.81 6.40
CA GLY A 378 -27.48 16.94 5.50
C GLY A 378 -26.57 16.18 4.51
N HIS A 379 -25.57 16.86 3.96
CA HIS A 379 -24.59 16.27 3.06
C HIS A 379 -23.81 15.13 3.73
N VAL A 380 -23.27 15.37 4.92
CA VAL A 380 -22.52 14.34 5.67
C VAL A 380 -23.42 13.20 6.12
N ALA A 381 -24.61 13.49 6.65
CA ALA A 381 -25.56 12.47 7.06
C ALA A 381 -26.05 11.58 5.90
N GLY A 382 -26.16 12.15 4.70
CA GLY A 382 -26.52 11.41 3.49
C GLY A 382 -25.42 10.45 2.99
N ARG A 383 -24.17 10.62 3.44
CA ARG A 383 -23.02 9.87 2.95
C ARG A 383 -22.35 8.96 3.98
N LEU A 384 -22.24 9.42 5.23
CA LEU A 384 -21.58 8.67 6.30
C LEU A 384 -22.28 7.33 6.55
N GLY A 385 -21.58 6.23 6.34
CA GLY A 385 -22.10 4.88 6.47
C GLY A 385 -23.09 4.45 5.38
N ARG A 386 -23.26 5.27 4.33
CA ARG A 386 -24.20 5.01 3.21
C ARG A 386 -23.49 4.93 1.87
N THR A 387 -22.16 4.88 1.86
CA THR A 387 -21.37 4.81 0.64
C THR A 387 -20.63 3.49 0.51
N ALA A 388 -20.66 2.92 -0.69
CA ALA A 388 -19.76 1.86 -1.11
C ALA A 388 -18.94 2.36 -2.29
N TYR A 389 -17.74 1.80 -2.47
CA TYR A 389 -16.90 2.16 -3.61
C TYR A 389 -16.27 0.92 -4.24
N TRP A 390 -16.24 0.91 -5.55
CA TRP A 390 -15.40 0.00 -6.31
C TRP A 390 -13.99 0.57 -6.45
N THR A 391 -13.01 -0.24 -6.15
CA THR A 391 -11.60 -0.05 -6.56
C THR A 391 -11.37 -0.97 -7.76
N LEU A 392 -11.05 -0.40 -8.90
CA LEU A 392 -10.85 -1.09 -10.17
C LEU A 392 -9.35 -1.25 -10.37
N ILE A 393 -8.84 -2.46 -10.15
CA ILE A 393 -7.41 -2.79 -10.25
C ILE A 393 -7.13 -3.18 -11.69
N CYS A 394 -6.81 -2.18 -12.51
CA CYS A 394 -6.53 -2.36 -13.93
C CYS A 394 -5.14 -2.94 -14.15
N GLU A 395 -5.03 -3.94 -15.02
CA GLU A 395 -3.74 -4.52 -15.35
C GLU A 395 -2.89 -3.53 -16.14
N ASP A 396 -1.62 -3.45 -15.76
CA ASP A 396 -0.63 -2.61 -16.41
C ASP A 396 0.30 -3.47 -17.27
N LEU A 397 0.50 -3.09 -18.54
CA LEU A 397 1.44 -3.78 -19.41
C LEU A 397 2.88 -3.33 -19.14
N PRO A 398 3.89 -4.23 -19.29
CA PRO A 398 5.28 -3.93 -18.96
C PRO A 398 5.96 -3.08 -20.04
N GLU A 399 5.58 -1.82 -20.15
CA GLU A 399 6.13 -0.86 -21.10
C GLU A 399 7.61 -0.55 -20.78
N ALA A 400 8.50 -0.69 -21.78
CA ALA A 400 9.94 -0.49 -21.57
C ALA A 400 10.31 0.95 -21.18
N ALA A 401 9.49 1.93 -21.56
CA ALA A 401 9.67 3.34 -21.19
C ALA A 401 9.37 3.63 -19.71
N ASN A 402 8.49 2.84 -19.09
CA ASN A 402 8.16 2.94 -17.68
C ASN A 402 9.30 2.34 -16.86
N ARG A 403 9.96 3.16 -16.03
CA ARG A 403 11.21 2.76 -15.39
C ARG A 403 11.54 3.54 -14.13
N VAL A 404 12.45 2.99 -13.35
CA VAL A 404 13.10 3.63 -12.20
C VAL A 404 14.56 3.86 -12.56
N VAL A 405 15.04 5.08 -12.37
CA VAL A 405 16.44 5.46 -12.52
C VAL A 405 16.92 6.17 -11.25
N LEU A 406 18.22 6.42 -11.14
CA LEU A 406 18.76 7.23 -10.04
C LEU A 406 18.61 8.72 -10.38
N SER A 407 18.03 9.48 -9.47
CA SER A 407 17.95 10.94 -9.59
C SER A 407 19.35 11.56 -9.61
N ARG A 408 19.56 12.54 -10.47
CA ARG A 408 20.81 13.29 -10.58
C ARG A 408 20.89 14.47 -9.61
N THR A 409 19.75 14.87 -9.06
CA THR A 409 19.61 16.10 -8.25
C THR A 409 19.13 15.82 -6.85
N LEU A 410 18.29 14.80 -6.64
CA LEU A 410 17.67 14.49 -5.37
C LEU A 410 18.41 13.33 -4.69
N VAL A 411 18.69 13.49 -3.42
CA VAL A 411 19.34 12.47 -2.57
C VAL A 411 18.55 12.27 -1.28
N ASP A 412 18.72 11.11 -0.65
CA ASP A 412 18.18 10.85 0.68
C ASP A 412 19.07 11.48 1.78
N SER A 413 18.64 11.33 3.05
CA SER A 413 19.32 11.88 4.23
C SER A 413 20.78 11.38 4.40
N ASN A 414 21.16 10.30 3.74
CA ASN A 414 22.50 9.72 3.78
C ASN A 414 23.31 9.98 2.50
N GLY A 415 22.81 10.83 1.59
CA GLY A 415 23.45 11.19 0.34
C GLY A 415 23.37 10.14 -0.77
N MET A 416 22.57 9.07 -0.61
CA MET A 416 22.30 8.12 -1.67
C MET A 416 21.31 8.73 -2.66
N PRO A 417 21.54 8.63 -4.00
CA PRO A 417 20.60 9.12 -4.99
C PRO A 417 19.17 8.61 -4.76
N ALA A 418 18.18 9.50 -4.88
CA ALA A 418 16.77 9.13 -4.82
C ALA A 418 16.37 8.27 -6.02
N ALA A 419 15.26 7.55 -5.90
CA ALA A 419 14.64 6.94 -7.06
C ALA A 419 13.90 8.02 -7.85
N GLU A 420 14.14 8.09 -9.17
CA GLU A 420 13.37 8.90 -10.12
C GLU A 420 12.49 7.96 -10.94
N VAL A 421 11.17 8.16 -10.88
CA VAL A 421 10.17 7.30 -11.54
C VAL A 421 9.73 7.97 -12.84
N HIS A 422 9.88 7.25 -13.95
CA HIS A 422 9.31 7.58 -15.24
C HIS A 422 8.16 6.63 -15.50
N TYR A 423 6.95 7.12 -15.50
CA TYR A 423 5.77 6.30 -15.74
C TYR A 423 4.72 7.07 -16.55
N ARG A 424 4.25 6.43 -17.61
CA ARG A 424 3.14 6.94 -18.43
C ARG A 424 2.12 5.85 -18.64
N ARG A 425 0.86 6.20 -18.48
CA ARG A 425 -0.25 5.31 -18.86
C ARG A 425 -0.31 5.20 -20.37
N SER A 426 -0.43 3.96 -20.88
CA SER A 426 -0.58 3.71 -22.30
C SER A 426 -2.01 4.02 -22.78
N ALA A 427 -2.21 4.13 -24.09
CA ALA A 427 -3.55 4.26 -24.68
C ALA A 427 -4.46 3.08 -24.30
N ASN A 428 -3.88 1.86 -24.21
CA ASN A 428 -4.56 0.66 -23.71
C ASN A 428 -5.08 0.86 -22.29
N THR A 429 -4.24 1.38 -21.41
CA THR A 429 -4.58 1.67 -20.01
C THR A 429 -5.67 2.72 -19.88
N GLU A 430 -5.61 3.80 -20.66
CA GLU A 430 -6.63 4.87 -20.63
C GLU A 430 -8.00 4.36 -21.11
N ALA A 431 -8.03 3.58 -22.20
CA ALA A 431 -9.26 2.96 -22.68
C ALA A 431 -9.86 1.99 -21.64
N MET A 432 -9.00 1.17 -21.01
CA MET A 432 -9.40 0.24 -19.96
C MET A 432 -9.99 0.98 -18.75
N LEU A 433 -9.33 2.02 -18.25
CA LEU A 433 -9.82 2.82 -17.12
C LEU A 433 -11.17 3.44 -17.40
N ALA A 434 -11.35 4.04 -18.56
CA ALA A 434 -12.62 4.67 -18.97
C ALA A 434 -13.75 3.64 -19.04
N TRP A 435 -13.52 2.52 -19.71
CA TRP A 435 -14.52 1.46 -19.89
C TRP A 435 -14.95 0.84 -18.55
N HIS A 436 -13.98 0.49 -17.69
CA HIS A 436 -14.28 -0.09 -16.38
C HIS A 436 -14.99 0.88 -15.45
N THR A 437 -14.68 2.17 -15.53
CA THR A 437 -15.38 3.22 -14.76
C THR A 437 -16.87 3.24 -15.10
N GLU A 438 -17.23 3.23 -16.39
CA GLU A 438 -18.64 3.20 -16.82
C GLU A 438 -19.36 1.91 -16.37
N ARG A 439 -18.71 0.75 -16.47
CA ARG A 439 -19.28 -0.52 -16.01
C ARG A 439 -19.45 -0.55 -14.48
N ALA A 440 -18.53 0.02 -13.73
CA ALA A 440 -18.65 0.11 -12.28
C ALA A 440 -19.77 1.08 -11.85
N MET A 441 -19.99 2.15 -12.60
CA MET A 441 -21.16 3.04 -12.39
C MET A 441 -22.47 2.28 -12.65
N GLU A 442 -22.54 1.49 -13.71
CA GLU A 442 -23.70 0.62 -14.00
C GLU A 442 -23.96 -0.35 -12.85
N SER A 443 -22.94 -1.05 -12.35
CA SER A 443 -23.04 -1.93 -11.20
C SER A 443 -23.69 -1.27 -9.98
N LEU A 444 -23.21 -0.07 -9.61
CA LEU A 444 -23.72 0.64 -8.43
C LEU A 444 -25.14 1.18 -8.65
N ARG A 445 -25.47 1.64 -9.87
CA ARG A 445 -26.85 2.05 -10.23
C ARG A 445 -27.80 0.85 -10.14
N ALA A 446 -27.42 -0.30 -10.70
CA ALA A 446 -28.20 -1.54 -10.61
C ALA A 446 -28.42 -1.97 -9.14
N ALA A 447 -27.43 -1.73 -8.26
CA ALA A 447 -27.56 -1.97 -6.83
C ALA A 447 -28.44 -0.92 -6.09
N GLY A 448 -29.00 0.06 -6.80
CA GLY A 448 -29.87 1.10 -6.25
C GLY A 448 -29.13 2.27 -5.60
N ALA A 449 -27.93 2.61 -6.07
CA ALA A 449 -27.27 3.84 -5.68
C ALA A 449 -28.03 5.05 -6.24
N VAL A 450 -28.32 6.03 -5.38
CA VAL A 450 -29.03 7.28 -5.75
C VAL A 450 -28.08 8.31 -6.36
N ALA A 451 -26.77 8.17 -6.13
CA ALA A 451 -25.73 8.92 -6.79
C ALA A 451 -24.51 8.02 -7.03
N VAL A 452 -23.84 8.18 -8.17
CA VAL A 452 -22.61 7.47 -8.51
C VAL A 452 -21.58 8.45 -9.08
N GLU A 453 -20.33 8.33 -8.66
CA GLU A 453 -19.29 9.32 -8.92
C GLU A 453 -17.96 8.63 -9.15
N ALA A 454 -17.25 9.02 -10.22
CA ALA A 454 -15.90 8.54 -10.46
C ALA A 454 -14.89 9.22 -9.52
N VAL A 455 -13.91 8.47 -9.08
CA VAL A 455 -12.83 8.94 -8.20
C VAL A 455 -11.48 8.58 -8.83
N THR A 456 -10.58 9.54 -8.91
CA THR A 456 -9.23 9.32 -9.41
C THR A 456 -8.30 8.88 -8.27
N HIS A 457 -7.38 7.96 -8.57
CA HIS A 457 -6.32 7.55 -7.66
C HIS A 457 -4.97 8.02 -8.21
N PRO A 458 -4.38 9.08 -7.64
CA PRO A 458 -3.16 9.69 -8.17
C PRO A 458 -1.87 8.94 -7.82
N ALA A 459 -1.96 7.87 -7.03
CA ALA A 459 -0.79 7.12 -6.58
C ALA A 459 -1.13 5.66 -6.26
N ASN A 460 -0.15 4.75 -6.39
CA ASN A 460 -0.32 3.34 -6.06
C ASN A 460 0.93 2.74 -5.39
N GLY A 461 0.72 1.67 -4.61
CA GLY A 461 1.75 0.89 -3.93
C GLY A 461 2.04 -0.49 -4.56
N HIS A 462 1.50 -0.78 -5.74
CA HIS A 462 1.76 -2.02 -6.48
C HIS A 462 3.00 -1.82 -7.36
N LEU A 463 4.18 -2.04 -6.78
CA LEU A 463 5.48 -1.70 -7.36
C LEU A 463 6.11 -2.98 -7.96
N MET A 464 6.06 -3.15 -9.29
CA MET A 464 6.39 -4.42 -9.95
C MET A 464 7.27 -4.24 -11.20
N GLY A 465 7.96 -5.32 -11.63
CA GLY A 465 8.52 -5.51 -12.97
C GLY A 465 9.96 -5.06 -13.21
N THR A 466 10.56 -4.31 -12.31
CA THR A 466 11.84 -3.60 -12.52
C THR A 466 13.12 -4.45 -12.41
N ALA A 467 12.98 -5.76 -12.16
CA ALA A 467 14.05 -6.76 -12.19
C ALA A 467 13.47 -8.10 -12.65
N ARG A 468 12.74 -8.06 -13.76
CA ARG A 468 11.90 -9.16 -14.26
C ARG A 468 12.62 -10.50 -14.33
N MET A 469 11.88 -11.58 -14.03
CA MET A 469 12.39 -12.93 -14.15
C MET A 469 12.25 -13.49 -15.59
N GLY A 470 13.09 -14.47 -15.91
CA GLY A 470 13.06 -15.20 -17.18
C GLY A 470 14.18 -16.20 -17.29
N VAL A 471 14.19 -16.97 -18.35
CA VAL A 471 15.21 -18.02 -18.60
C VAL A 471 16.41 -17.50 -19.39
N ASP A 472 16.23 -16.42 -20.16
CA ASP A 472 17.25 -15.83 -21.01
C ASP A 472 17.89 -14.62 -20.30
N PRO A 473 19.19 -14.67 -19.96
CA PRO A 473 19.87 -13.56 -19.29
C PRO A 473 19.94 -12.27 -20.12
N ALA A 474 19.81 -12.33 -21.44
CA ALA A 474 19.72 -11.13 -22.28
C ALA A 474 18.36 -10.43 -22.19
N ARG A 475 17.32 -11.10 -21.67
CA ARG A 475 15.93 -10.65 -21.61
C ARG A 475 15.35 -10.58 -20.21
N SER A 476 16.13 -10.92 -19.19
CA SER A 476 15.71 -10.95 -17.79
C SER A 476 16.87 -10.58 -16.86
N VAL A 477 16.55 -10.17 -15.64
CA VAL A 477 17.53 -9.85 -14.59
C VAL A 477 17.77 -11.06 -13.70
N VAL A 478 16.71 -11.82 -13.42
CA VAL A 478 16.78 -13.02 -12.57
C VAL A 478 16.25 -14.25 -13.29
N ASP A 479 16.72 -15.41 -12.87
CA ASP A 479 16.23 -16.72 -13.30
C ASP A 479 14.82 -17.04 -12.73
N PRO A 480 14.18 -18.16 -13.10
CA PRO A 480 12.87 -18.54 -12.58
C PRO A 480 12.79 -18.71 -11.05
N TRP A 481 13.92 -18.74 -10.36
CA TRP A 481 14.02 -18.89 -8.91
C TRP A 481 14.41 -17.59 -8.21
N GLY A 482 14.47 -16.48 -8.95
CA GLY A 482 14.83 -15.16 -8.42
C GLY A 482 16.34 -14.94 -8.28
N ARG A 483 17.22 -15.84 -8.73
CA ARG A 483 18.67 -15.62 -8.68
C ARG A 483 19.09 -14.71 -9.82
N CYS A 484 19.94 -13.73 -9.54
CA CYS A 484 20.49 -12.87 -10.57
C CYS A 484 21.37 -13.65 -11.53
N HIS A 485 21.20 -13.42 -12.84
CA HIS A 485 22.01 -14.08 -13.86
C HIS A 485 23.50 -13.71 -13.73
N ASP A 486 23.80 -12.45 -13.44
CA ASP A 486 25.17 -11.93 -13.34
C ASP A 486 25.84 -12.25 -12.00
N VAL A 487 25.06 -12.43 -10.91
CA VAL A 487 25.55 -12.60 -9.54
C VAL A 487 24.82 -13.79 -8.91
N PRO A 488 25.33 -15.02 -9.06
CA PRO A 488 24.58 -16.25 -8.77
C PRO A 488 24.16 -16.47 -7.30
N ASN A 489 24.78 -15.75 -6.35
CA ASN A 489 24.42 -15.77 -4.92
C ASN A 489 23.66 -14.50 -4.46
N LEU A 490 23.21 -13.68 -5.41
CA LEU A 490 22.28 -12.58 -5.20
C LEU A 490 20.89 -12.99 -5.66
N VAL A 491 19.89 -12.91 -4.78
CA VAL A 491 18.52 -13.35 -5.02
C VAL A 491 17.55 -12.20 -4.82
N ILE A 492 16.58 -12.01 -5.70
CA ILE A 492 15.54 -10.99 -5.59
C ILE A 492 14.20 -11.69 -5.38
N VAL A 493 13.46 -11.29 -4.32
CA VAL A 493 12.24 -11.99 -3.90
C VAL A 493 11.00 -11.08 -3.79
N ASP A 494 11.10 -9.82 -4.22
CA ASP A 494 10.01 -8.84 -4.14
C ASP A 494 9.30 -8.66 -5.49
N GLY A 495 8.36 -7.70 -5.56
CA GLY A 495 7.56 -7.43 -6.75
C GLY A 495 8.35 -7.01 -7.99
N SER A 496 9.63 -6.64 -7.87
CA SER A 496 10.46 -6.28 -9.02
C SER A 496 10.65 -7.43 -10.00
N VAL A 497 10.52 -8.70 -9.55
CA VAL A 497 10.71 -9.89 -10.41
C VAL A 497 9.52 -10.20 -11.33
N PHE A 498 8.40 -9.49 -11.20
CA PHE A 498 7.19 -9.74 -11.99
C PHE A 498 7.45 -9.56 -13.49
N VAL A 499 6.85 -10.44 -14.29
CA VAL A 499 6.91 -10.41 -15.76
C VAL A 499 5.74 -9.61 -16.33
N THR A 500 4.54 -9.85 -15.79
CA THR A 500 3.29 -9.12 -16.05
C THR A 500 2.61 -8.83 -14.72
N ALA A 501 1.72 -7.84 -14.68
CA ALA A 501 1.12 -7.40 -13.44
C ALA A 501 -0.03 -8.31 -12.97
N GLY A 502 -0.79 -8.89 -13.90
CA GLY A 502 -2.13 -9.42 -13.62
C GLY A 502 -3.07 -8.30 -13.16
N SER A 503 -4.31 -8.62 -12.88
CA SER A 503 -5.28 -7.66 -12.32
C SER A 503 -5.52 -7.87 -10.82
N ALA A 504 -4.55 -8.42 -10.09
CA ALA A 504 -4.67 -8.79 -8.68
C ALA A 504 -3.73 -7.95 -7.79
N ASN A 505 -4.15 -7.67 -6.54
CA ASN A 505 -3.24 -7.09 -5.55
C ASN A 505 -2.01 -8.01 -5.39
N PRO A 506 -0.77 -7.52 -5.57
CA PRO A 506 0.38 -8.40 -5.82
C PRO A 506 0.94 -9.10 -4.57
N THR A 507 0.49 -8.73 -3.35
CA THR A 507 1.12 -9.18 -2.09
C THR A 507 1.13 -10.70 -1.92
N SER A 508 0.03 -11.39 -2.27
CA SER A 508 -0.04 -12.87 -2.20
C SER A 508 0.95 -13.53 -3.14
N THR A 509 1.04 -13.02 -4.37
CA THR A 509 1.98 -13.53 -5.39
C THR A 509 3.42 -13.23 -5.00
N ILE A 510 3.73 -12.02 -4.49
CA ILE A 510 5.06 -11.69 -3.95
C ILE A 510 5.44 -12.66 -2.83
N ALA A 511 4.54 -12.94 -1.89
CA ALA A 511 4.79 -13.84 -0.77
C ALA A 511 5.00 -15.30 -1.24
N ALA A 512 4.20 -15.77 -2.20
CA ALA A 512 4.32 -17.11 -2.78
C ALA A 512 5.64 -17.28 -3.56
N LEU A 513 6.03 -16.29 -4.38
CA LEU A 513 7.31 -16.27 -5.09
C LEU A 513 8.50 -16.24 -4.12
N ALA A 514 8.42 -15.43 -3.06
CA ALA A 514 9.47 -15.36 -2.05
C ALA A 514 9.64 -16.70 -1.31
N LEU A 515 8.55 -17.39 -0.99
CA LEU A 515 8.59 -18.72 -0.39
C LEU A 515 9.18 -19.73 -1.35
N ARG A 516 8.79 -19.71 -2.63
CA ARG A 516 9.29 -20.60 -3.68
C ARG A 516 10.79 -20.41 -3.90
N ALA A 517 11.24 -19.16 -4.00
CA ALA A 517 12.67 -18.85 -4.18
C ALA A 517 13.51 -19.30 -2.96
N ALA A 518 13.05 -18.98 -1.75
CA ALA A 518 13.72 -19.38 -0.52
C ALA A 518 13.74 -20.91 -0.35
N ASP A 519 12.65 -21.61 -0.68
CA ASP A 519 12.59 -23.07 -0.63
C ASP A 519 13.57 -23.73 -1.62
N HIS A 520 13.63 -23.19 -2.84
CA HIS A 520 14.61 -23.64 -3.84
C HIS A 520 16.05 -23.45 -3.35
N LEU A 521 16.36 -22.27 -2.81
CA LEU A 521 17.71 -21.98 -2.29
C LEU A 521 18.09 -22.90 -1.14
N VAL A 522 17.17 -23.19 -0.22
CA VAL A 522 17.40 -24.14 0.88
C VAL A 522 17.72 -25.56 0.36
N ARG A 523 16.95 -26.03 -0.62
CA ARG A 523 17.16 -27.38 -1.21
C ARG A 523 18.48 -27.51 -1.97
N HIS A 524 18.92 -26.42 -2.62
CA HIS A 524 20.12 -26.38 -3.45
C HIS A 524 21.26 -25.55 -2.82
N ARG A 525 21.25 -25.37 -1.49
CA ARG A 525 22.22 -24.50 -0.79
C ARG A 525 23.69 -24.88 -1.00
N ARG A 526 23.97 -26.15 -1.35
CA ARG A 526 25.32 -26.64 -1.62
C ARG A 526 25.83 -26.25 -3.00
N ASP A 527 24.93 -25.94 -3.92
CA ASP A 527 25.21 -25.60 -5.30
C ASP A 527 25.35 -24.07 -5.51
N VAL A 528 25.00 -23.28 -4.47
CA VAL A 528 25.16 -21.83 -4.52
C VAL A 528 26.61 -21.47 -4.24
N PRO A 529 27.29 -20.76 -5.15
CA PRO A 529 28.66 -20.34 -4.95
C PRO A 529 28.74 -19.36 -3.76
N ARG A 530 29.83 -19.44 -3.00
CA ARG A 530 30.06 -18.59 -1.85
C ARG A 530 31.20 -17.63 -2.11
N ALA A 531 31.03 -16.38 -1.70
CA ALA A 531 32.07 -15.38 -1.78
C ALA A 531 33.27 -15.74 -0.89
N ALA A 532 34.46 -15.40 -1.33
CA ALA A 532 35.65 -15.52 -0.52
C ALA A 532 35.65 -14.39 0.53
N HIS A 533 35.36 -14.74 1.79
CA HIS A 533 35.45 -13.80 2.92
C HIS A 533 36.93 -13.67 3.36
N HIS A 534 37.75 -12.99 2.56
CA HIS A 534 39.09 -12.63 3.01
C HIS A 534 38.98 -11.50 4.00
N GLY A 535 39.64 -11.63 5.19
CA GLY A 535 39.59 -10.71 6.32
C GLY A 535 40.17 -9.30 6.12
N SER A 536 40.18 -8.81 4.90
CA SER A 536 40.47 -7.40 4.58
C SER A 536 39.19 -6.75 4.05
N VAL A 537 38.43 -6.17 4.98
CA VAL A 537 37.44 -5.15 4.64
C VAL A 537 38.17 -4.05 3.91
N MET A 538 37.92 -3.84 2.62
CA MET A 538 38.33 -2.60 1.98
C MET A 538 37.74 -1.43 2.79
N PRO A 539 38.57 -0.43 3.18
CA PRO A 539 38.04 0.71 3.90
C PRO A 539 36.92 1.34 3.07
N PRO A 540 35.84 1.84 3.71
CA PRO A 540 34.76 2.50 3.00
C PRO A 540 35.37 3.56 2.08
N HIS A 541 35.07 3.51 0.79
CA HIS A 541 35.53 4.51 -0.16
C HIS A 541 35.13 5.87 0.35
N ARG A 542 36.13 6.67 0.79
CA ARG A 542 35.94 8.10 1.02
C ARG A 542 35.45 8.70 -0.29
N ARG A 543 34.15 8.94 -0.39
CA ARG A 543 33.62 9.77 -1.48
C ARG A 543 34.33 11.14 -1.35
N THR A 544 35.03 11.56 -2.37
CA THR A 544 35.37 12.97 -2.56
C THR A 544 34.06 13.74 -2.55
N PRO A 545 33.90 14.76 -1.69
CA PRO A 545 32.69 15.56 -1.69
C PRO A 545 32.53 16.17 -3.10
N ARG A 546 31.47 15.79 -3.83
CA ARG A 546 31.04 16.62 -4.96
C ARG A 546 30.57 17.96 -4.39
N PRO A 547 30.86 19.09 -5.08
CA PRO A 547 30.43 20.39 -4.60
C PRO A 547 28.90 20.35 -4.36
N ALA A 548 28.52 20.82 -3.17
CA ALA A 548 27.15 20.93 -2.76
C ALA A 548 26.37 21.76 -3.79
N VAL A 549 25.51 21.13 -4.55
CA VAL A 549 24.42 21.85 -5.22
C VAL A 549 23.54 22.35 -4.07
N GLN A 550 23.39 23.64 -3.95
CA GLN A 550 22.50 24.29 -3.00
C GLN A 550 21.06 23.88 -3.35
N THR A 551 20.63 22.74 -2.89
CA THR A 551 19.22 22.46 -2.69
C THR A 551 18.88 23.03 -1.33
N THR A 552 17.94 23.95 -1.25
CA THR A 552 17.33 24.34 0.00
C THR A 552 16.89 23.06 0.70
N PRO A 553 17.56 22.66 1.80
CA PRO A 553 17.13 21.48 2.53
C PRO A 553 15.81 21.84 3.22
N ARG A 554 14.72 21.19 2.84
CA ARG A 554 13.73 20.92 3.88
C ARG A 554 14.37 19.91 4.82
N THR A 555 15.25 20.41 5.68
CA THR A 555 15.75 19.72 6.84
C THR A 555 14.57 19.46 7.76
N THR A 556 14.05 18.26 7.70
CA THR A 556 13.35 17.68 8.84
C THR A 556 14.38 16.94 9.71
N THR A 557 15.40 17.67 10.26
CA THR A 557 15.70 17.48 11.65
C THR A 557 14.36 17.59 12.37
N ALA A 558 14.14 16.86 13.47
CA ALA A 558 13.22 17.30 14.48
C ALA A 558 13.70 18.68 15.01
N ALA A 559 13.81 19.65 14.10
CA ALA A 559 13.82 21.05 14.40
C ALA A 559 12.51 21.24 15.12
N ALA A 560 12.57 21.75 16.33
CA ALA A 560 11.44 22.26 17.06
C ALA A 560 10.47 22.82 16.02
N VAL A 561 9.32 22.17 15.87
CA VAL A 561 8.23 22.70 15.03
C VAL A 561 8.16 24.15 15.42
N PRO A 562 8.38 25.13 14.52
CA PRO A 562 8.24 26.51 14.91
C PRO A 562 6.91 26.56 15.61
N THR A 563 6.90 27.03 16.86
CA THR A 563 5.66 27.15 17.66
C THR A 563 4.84 28.27 17.01
N PHE A 564 4.25 27.98 15.86
CA PHE A 564 3.23 28.82 15.26
C PHE A 564 2.00 28.67 16.13
N HIS A 565 1.84 29.58 17.07
CA HIS A 565 0.60 29.68 17.82
C HIS A 565 -0.35 30.54 17.03
N LEU A 566 -1.58 30.04 16.85
CA LEU A 566 -2.69 30.87 16.41
C LEU A 566 -2.88 31.97 17.48
N THR A 567 -2.82 33.22 17.05
CA THR A 567 -3.10 34.35 17.92
C THR A 567 -4.61 34.38 18.28
N GLU A 568 -4.98 35.13 19.31
CA GLU A 568 -6.38 35.36 19.62
C GLU A 568 -7.18 36.00 18.47
N ALA A 569 -6.52 36.82 17.64
CA ALA A 569 -7.13 37.37 16.44
C ALA A 569 -7.37 36.29 15.37
N ASP A 570 -6.39 35.38 15.14
CA ASP A 570 -6.53 34.26 14.24
C ASP A 570 -7.68 33.33 14.69
N ARG A 571 -7.76 33.05 15.99
CA ARG A 571 -8.83 32.20 16.57
C ARG A 571 -10.20 32.84 16.45
N ARG A 572 -10.33 34.15 16.71
CA ARG A 572 -11.60 34.87 16.51
C ARG A 572 -12.03 34.89 15.05
N HIS A 573 -11.08 35.06 14.12
CA HIS A 573 -11.37 35.01 12.69
C HIS A 573 -11.79 33.60 12.27
N LEU A 574 -11.04 32.55 12.68
CA LEU A 574 -11.40 31.15 12.45
C LEU A 574 -12.79 30.82 13.00
N GLY A 575 -13.13 31.29 14.19
CA GLY A 575 -14.46 31.07 14.82
C GLY A 575 -15.61 31.59 13.96
N ARG A 576 -15.49 32.81 13.45
CA ARG A 576 -16.53 33.38 12.55
C ARG A 576 -16.67 32.54 11.27
N ILE A 577 -15.57 32.14 10.67
CA ILE A 577 -15.59 31.31 9.47
C ILE A 577 -16.14 29.92 9.77
N ALA A 578 -15.79 29.35 10.92
CA ALA A 578 -16.22 28.01 11.31
C ALA A 578 -17.74 27.92 11.42
N ASP A 579 -18.38 28.89 12.07
CA ASP A 579 -19.83 28.93 12.19
C ASP A 579 -20.57 29.23 10.88
N MET A 580 -19.93 29.94 9.96
CA MET A 580 -20.46 30.10 8.60
C MET A 580 -20.37 28.80 7.78
N LEU A 581 -19.28 28.07 7.93
CA LEU A 581 -19.05 26.82 7.19
C LEU A 581 -19.87 25.66 7.78
N ILE A 582 -19.96 25.55 9.10
CA ILE A 582 -20.70 24.51 9.82
C ILE A 582 -21.56 25.15 10.92
N PRO A 583 -22.69 25.74 10.53
CA PRO A 583 -23.63 26.36 11.52
C PRO A 583 -24.36 25.29 12.32
N ALA A 584 -25.02 25.71 13.41
CA ALA A 584 -25.91 24.82 14.16
C ALA A 584 -27.09 24.34 13.31
N SER A 585 -27.55 23.12 13.59
CA SER A 585 -28.81 22.56 13.07
C SER A 585 -29.63 21.99 14.24
N PRO A 586 -30.88 21.58 14.04
CA PRO A 586 -31.67 20.95 15.09
C PRO A 586 -31.01 19.72 15.73
N THR A 587 -30.11 19.03 15.01
CA THR A 587 -29.47 17.78 15.45
C THR A 587 -27.98 17.92 15.72
N MET A 588 -27.32 18.95 15.21
CA MET A 588 -25.86 19.10 15.27
C MET A 588 -25.48 20.52 15.76
N PRO A 589 -24.46 20.65 16.63
CA PRO A 589 -23.98 21.95 17.11
C PRO A 589 -23.23 22.71 15.99
N ALA A 590 -23.10 24.03 16.16
CA ALA A 590 -22.20 24.82 15.34
C ALA A 590 -20.73 24.48 15.63
N ALA A 591 -19.84 24.80 14.70
CA ALA A 591 -18.41 24.53 14.85
C ALA A 591 -17.80 25.33 16.03
N GLY A 592 -18.24 26.57 16.25
CA GLY A 592 -17.83 27.38 17.39
C GLY A 592 -18.26 26.80 18.73
N ASP A 593 -19.50 26.29 18.82
CA ASP A 593 -20.08 25.73 20.06
C ASP A 593 -19.29 24.52 20.58
N VAL A 594 -18.71 23.72 19.70
CA VAL A 594 -17.88 22.57 20.08
C VAL A 594 -16.40 22.88 20.28
N GLY A 595 -16.00 24.13 20.09
CA GLY A 595 -14.65 24.61 20.38
C GLY A 595 -13.66 24.49 19.24
N VAL A 596 -14.11 24.52 17.96
CA VAL A 596 -13.23 24.50 16.78
C VAL A 596 -12.16 25.59 16.82
N PRO A 597 -12.43 26.87 17.15
CA PRO A 597 -11.38 27.90 17.20
C PRO A 597 -10.40 27.74 18.36
N GLY A 598 -10.71 26.87 19.34
CA GLY A 598 -9.92 26.61 20.54
C GLY A 598 -9.11 25.31 20.43
N HIS A 599 -9.31 24.42 21.40
CA HIS A 599 -8.52 23.20 21.55
C HIS A 599 -8.66 22.20 20.39
N LEU A 600 -9.75 22.22 19.62
CA LEU A 600 -9.94 21.28 18.51
C LEU A 600 -9.05 21.63 17.31
N VAL A 601 -8.85 22.91 16.98
CA VAL A 601 -7.88 23.29 15.95
C VAL A 601 -6.46 22.98 16.40
N ASP A 602 -6.15 23.06 17.69
CA ASP A 602 -4.83 22.68 18.20
C ASP A 602 -4.60 21.16 18.02
N ARG A 603 -5.60 20.32 18.29
CA ARG A 603 -5.56 18.87 18.01
C ARG A 603 -5.44 18.59 16.51
N TYR A 604 -6.17 19.31 15.67
CA TYR A 604 -6.05 19.21 14.21
C TYR A 604 -4.63 19.51 13.74
N LEU A 605 -4.03 20.60 14.21
CA LEU A 605 -2.67 20.99 13.86
C LEU A 605 -1.62 20.03 14.42
N ALA A 606 -1.86 19.45 15.59
CA ALA A 606 -0.99 18.39 16.13
C ALA A 606 -1.03 17.10 15.27
N ALA A 607 -2.19 16.77 14.71
CA ALA A 607 -2.32 15.65 13.79
C ALA A 607 -1.76 15.94 12.37
N ARG A 608 -1.76 17.23 11.95
CA ARG A 608 -1.34 17.72 10.64
C ARG A 608 -0.39 18.92 10.75
N PRO A 609 0.81 18.74 11.33
CA PRO A 609 1.79 19.82 11.49
C PRO A 609 2.26 20.42 10.15
N ASP A 610 2.14 19.67 9.07
CA ASP A 610 2.42 20.10 7.70
C ASP A 610 1.46 21.22 7.20
N LEU A 611 0.27 21.35 7.80
CA LEU A 611 -0.74 22.34 7.40
C LEU A 611 -0.70 23.62 8.23
N VAL A 612 0.14 23.69 9.28
CA VAL A 612 0.20 24.84 10.20
C VAL A 612 0.52 26.15 9.48
N ALA A 613 1.59 26.16 8.70
CA ALA A 613 2.05 27.37 8.00
C ALA A 613 0.99 27.88 7.00
N GLY A 614 0.39 26.97 6.23
CA GLY A 614 -0.66 27.29 5.27
C GLY A 614 -1.93 27.86 5.92
N LEU A 615 -2.34 27.28 7.06
CA LEU A 615 -3.51 27.80 7.79
C LEU A 615 -3.26 29.18 8.39
N VAL A 616 -2.10 29.38 9.03
CA VAL A 616 -1.73 30.69 9.63
C VAL A 616 -1.67 31.78 8.56
N ASP A 617 -1.00 31.52 7.44
CA ASP A 617 -0.92 32.46 6.32
C ASP A 617 -2.30 32.78 5.76
N THR A 618 -3.14 31.76 5.53
CA THR A 618 -4.49 31.93 5.03
C THR A 618 -5.35 32.79 5.96
N LEU A 619 -5.34 32.50 7.28
CA LEU A 619 -6.09 33.29 8.26
C LEU A 619 -5.67 34.78 8.29
N ARG A 620 -4.37 35.06 8.17
CA ARG A 620 -3.84 36.43 8.13
C ARG A 620 -4.20 37.15 6.84
N ARG A 621 -4.05 36.48 5.71
CA ARG A 621 -4.35 37.01 4.37
C ARG A 621 -5.84 37.28 4.19
N THR A 622 -6.70 36.48 4.77
CA THR A 622 -8.16 36.62 4.68
C THR A 622 -8.80 37.38 5.83
N ALA A 623 -7.99 38.02 6.68
CA ALA A 623 -8.51 38.78 7.85
C ALA A 623 -9.56 39.83 7.44
N GLY A 624 -10.76 39.74 8.00
CA GLY A 624 -11.88 40.67 7.69
C GLY A 624 -12.64 40.33 6.40
N GLN A 625 -12.25 39.34 5.61
CA GLN A 625 -12.99 38.94 4.41
C GLN A 625 -14.15 38.00 4.77
N ALA A 626 -15.24 38.07 4.00
CA ALA A 626 -16.28 37.06 3.99
C ALA A 626 -15.81 35.82 3.16
N VAL A 627 -16.33 34.63 3.47
CA VAL A 627 -15.90 33.35 2.83
C VAL A 627 -16.13 33.41 1.31
N GLU A 628 -17.18 34.07 0.86
CA GLU A 628 -17.55 34.23 -0.55
C GLU A 628 -16.55 35.08 -1.35
N GLN A 629 -15.82 35.97 -0.67
CA GLN A 629 -14.81 36.85 -1.25
C GLN A 629 -13.41 36.23 -1.34
N MET A 630 -13.21 35.06 -0.68
CA MET A 630 -11.94 34.38 -0.65
C MET A 630 -11.69 33.60 -1.95
N ASP A 631 -10.42 33.43 -2.31
CA ASP A 631 -10.03 32.56 -3.41
C ASP A 631 -10.28 31.06 -3.08
N ASP A 632 -10.25 30.22 -4.09
CA ASP A 632 -10.52 28.76 -3.92
C ASP A 632 -9.52 28.07 -3.02
N GLU A 633 -8.26 28.49 -3.03
CA GLU A 633 -7.24 27.94 -2.16
C GLU A 633 -7.49 28.25 -0.70
N ALA A 634 -7.80 29.49 -0.38
CA ALA A 634 -8.15 29.90 0.98
C ALA A 634 -9.39 29.15 1.48
N ARG A 635 -10.43 29.08 0.64
CA ARG A 635 -11.63 28.29 0.97
C ARG A 635 -11.29 26.84 1.23
N ARG A 636 -10.46 26.21 0.41
CA ARG A 636 -10.03 24.80 0.58
C ARG A 636 -9.29 24.60 1.90
N VAL A 637 -8.33 25.44 2.23
CA VAL A 637 -7.55 25.37 3.47
C VAL A 637 -8.45 25.52 4.69
N LEU A 638 -9.33 26.55 4.70
CA LEU A 638 -10.21 26.81 5.83
C LEU A 638 -11.28 25.73 6.02
N ARG A 639 -11.90 25.25 4.93
CA ARG A 639 -12.85 24.13 4.97
C ARG A 639 -12.21 22.87 5.55
N HIS A 640 -10.99 22.54 5.12
CA HIS A 640 -10.29 21.39 5.63
C HIS A 640 -9.93 21.53 7.12
N ALA A 641 -9.49 22.70 7.55
CA ALA A 641 -9.16 22.95 8.95
C ALA A 641 -10.41 22.93 9.85
N VAL A 642 -11.50 23.58 9.42
CA VAL A 642 -12.76 23.63 10.17
C VAL A 642 -13.39 22.23 10.28
N ALA A 643 -13.56 21.51 9.17
CA ALA A 643 -14.14 20.18 9.21
C ALA A 643 -13.23 19.18 9.95
N GLY A 644 -11.91 19.24 9.70
CA GLY A 644 -10.93 18.41 10.39
C GLY A 644 -10.99 18.58 11.90
N ALA A 645 -11.06 19.82 12.39
CA ALA A 645 -11.20 20.12 13.80
C ALA A 645 -12.59 19.75 14.35
N TYR A 646 -13.67 20.03 13.60
CA TYR A 646 -15.05 19.74 14.00
C TYR A 646 -15.28 18.26 14.30
N TYR A 647 -14.80 17.38 13.45
CA TYR A 647 -14.96 15.93 13.61
C TYR A 647 -14.03 15.30 14.67
N LEU A 648 -13.14 16.08 15.28
CA LEU A 648 -12.41 15.70 16.49
C LEU A 648 -13.23 15.89 17.78
N SER A 649 -14.41 16.51 17.70
CA SER A 649 -15.30 16.68 18.85
C SER A 649 -15.94 15.35 19.25
N PRO A 650 -15.78 14.89 20.53
CA PRO A 650 -16.47 13.72 21.02
C PRO A 650 -18.00 13.86 21.02
N GLU A 651 -18.51 15.07 21.14
CA GLU A 651 -19.95 15.35 21.05
C GLU A 651 -20.47 15.11 19.63
N VAL A 652 -19.77 15.66 18.62
CA VAL A 652 -20.09 15.46 17.21
C VAL A 652 -20.02 13.97 16.85
N ALA A 653 -18.96 13.28 17.29
CA ALA A 653 -18.80 11.85 17.06
C ALA A 653 -19.97 11.02 17.64
N ARG A 654 -20.39 11.33 18.86
CA ARG A 654 -21.56 10.67 19.49
C ARG A 654 -22.86 10.92 18.72
N ARG A 655 -23.12 12.17 18.29
CA ARG A 655 -24.33 12.51 17.52
C ARG A 655 -24.36 11.82 16.17
N LEU A 656 -23.20 11.68 15.52
CA LEU A 656 -23.04 10.92 14.26
C LEU A 656 -23.00 9.39 14.50
N ARG A 657 -23.01 8.93 15.74
CA ARG A 657 -22.76 7.52 16.12
C ARG A 657 -21.45 6.97 15.53
N TYR A 658 -20.45 7.85 15.31
CA TYR A 658 -19.16 7.51 14.75
C TYR A 658 -18.16 7.25 15.87
N ARG A 659 -17.65 6.00 15.97
CA ARG A 659 -16.65 5.58 16.97
C ARG A 659 -17.01 5.92 18.44
N ALA A 660 -18.29 6.11 18.72
CA ALA A 660 -18.76 6.49 20.04
C ALA A 660 -18.66 5.36 21.07
N ASP A 661 -18.73 4.10 20.62
CA ASP A 661 -18.71 2.91 21.47
C ASP A 661 -17.58 1.95 21.02
N PRO A 662 -17.05 1.11 21.94
CA PRO A 662 -16.16 0.02 21.57
C PRO A 662 -16.81 -0.87 20.51
N LEU A 663 -16.08 -1.12 19.44
CA LEU A 663 -16.56 -1.99 18.36
C LEU A 663 -16.42 -3.46 18.78
N PRO A 664 -17.49 -4.27 18.67
CA PRO A 664 -17.39 -5.68 18.95
C PRO A 664 -16.51 -6.40 17.91
N PRO A 665 -15.87 -7.51 18.29
CA PRO A 665 -15.21 -8.39 17.34
C PRO A 665 -16.17 -8.85 16.25
N VAL A 666 -15.65 -8.99 15.04
CA VAL A 666 -16.36 -9.67 13.94
C VAL A 666 -16.72 -11.08 14.42
N ARG A 667 -17.95 -11.51 14.16
CA ARG A 667 -18.34 -12.90 14.33
C ARG A 667 -17.98 -13.65 13.05
N PRO A 668 -17.25 -14.77 13.13
CA PRO A 668 -17.01 -15.62 11.96
C PRO A 668 -18.34 -16.06 11.36
N ASP A 669 -18.52 -15.83 10.08
CA ASP A 669 -19.67 -16.33 9.34
C ASP A 669 -19.30 -17.67 8.72
N THR A 670 -19.61 -18.76 9.42
CA THR A 670 -19.25 -20.13 9.00
C THR A 670 -20.16 -20.66 7.91
N TYR A 671 -21.36 -20.13 7.79
CA TYR A 671 -22.29 -20.41 6.70
C TYR A 671 -23.06 -19.14 6.35
N PRO A 672 -22.50 -18.29 5.48
CA PRO A 672 -23.06 -16.98 5.18
C PRO A 672 -24.48 -17.05 4.62
N ALA A 673 -25.33 -16.10 5.00
CA ALA A 673 -26.73 -16.04 4.54
C ALA A 673 -26.86 -16.07 3.01
N TYR A 674 -25.96 -15.41 2.28
CA TYR A 674 -25.94 -15.42 0.82
C TYR A 674 -25.66 -16.81 0.22
N VAL A 675 -24.99 -17.70 0.95
CA VAL A 675 -24.82 -19.12 0.54
C VAL A 675 -26.13 -19.86 0.77
N ALA A 676 -26.77 -19.66 1.94
CA ALA A 676 -28.05 -20.29 2.27
C ALA A 676 -29.17 -19.83 1.32
N GLU A 677 -29.14 -18.59 0.85
CA GLU A 677 -30.08 -18.00 -0.10
C GLU A 677 -29.82 -18.41 -1.56
N GLY A 678 -28.77 -19.18 -1.85
CA GLY A 678 -28.39 -19.60 -3.20
C GLY A 678 -27.91 -18.44 -4.09
N LEU A 679 -27.46 -17.32 -3.51
CA LEU A 679 -27.07 -16.14 -4.29
C LEU A 679 -25.80 -16.38 -5.13
N LEU A 680 -24.99 -17.40 -4.80
CA LEU A 680 -23.82 -17.80 -5.57
C LEU A 680 -24.14 -18.80 -6.71
N ASP A 681 -25.34 -19.40 -6.72
CA ASP A 681 -25.68 -20.47 -7.68
C ASP A 681 -25.55 -20.02 -9.14
N GLN A 682 -25.90 -18.78 -9.43
CA GLN A 682 -25.76 -18.20 -10.78
C GLN A 682 -24.29 -18.02 -11.21
N VAL A 683 -23.39 -17.74 -10.25
CA VAL A 683 -21.95 -17.62 -10.51
C VAL A 683 -21.33 -19.00 -10.70
N LEU A 684 -21.80 -20.00 -9.94
CA LEU A 684 -21.30 -21.38 -10.00
C LEU A 684 -21.79 -22.14 -11.24
N ALA A 685 -22.94 -21.74 -11.81
CA ALA A 685 -23.53 -22.37 -13.00
C ALA A 685 -22.86 -21.94 -14.32
N ARG A 686 -21.94 -21.02 -14.29
CA ARG A 686 -21.16 -20.50 -15.43
C ARG A 686 -19.81 -21.19 -15.55
#